data_128a962afd8ef4185fdf4f6b995cef89
#
_entry.id   128a962afd8ef4185fdf4f6b995cef89
#
_cell.length_a   1.000
_cell.length_b   1.000
_cell.length_c   1.000
_cell.angle_alpha   90.00
_cell.angle_beta   90.00
_cell.angle_gamma   90.00
#
_symmetry.space_group_name_H-M   'P 1'
#
loop_
_entity.id
_entity.type
_entity.pdbx_description
1 polymer ?
#
loop_
_entity_poly.entity_id
_entity_poly.type
_entity_poly.pdbx_seq_one_letter_code
_entity_poly.pdbx_strand_id
1 'polypeptide(L)'
;MNSLDKIKQYMSEGDFRKAIKELDLIISKEPNNAIAFYMRGKSAFIEIQSEKYDNSLEATKSLIYSTIEHDLNKSIEIDPNIIDAYRGLMYLNRVVRNVDKEREFAQILLEKSKETSIDALLILASSYLNNGKDESDFHQAIGFYDDFIKRVDIEDSKMARFERGLCYYNLDILNKADAEANKLIQDFPMYDDAYFLKGIALSKNSINSDFFEDAIFFLNRAVELNNKNYNALYEIAEWHFEKENYRKAIETYGKLLESKNKYNLASLLGKTQAFHDMIIESGEYKENEETNKDLDEAFNLIDKVIEILGDDIKSVQYKYYKGNLYSYKGEIDKAKEEFEKIIKGTKDIDDWLYQRISEFYYNYAENKDDYKKSLEYLEKIKDKKTSIYNLMIFVNYELKNYKRIVEICEEFLNKFLSLNNNKDFEDIEENNIYYIRFIYAYSLQMIGSNNYDLIVENYKICLNDETLDKALIYRSIAKIMMYNMDYKYYLEGIENLKLSMQLNDALSYYLYAKELFYGNIIAPCPELAIGLANNSIELDANLECAYIIMGRGYELGRGVEKNENKAFEIYFKANEIAKINNSKCSCSKAALAHCYYNGIGVEKNQAKALSIVKKIAETRGRFSHSHIALLYSYFALNNFEGFNLKKALSLFNQTLPHYSDLSVVMTLKRLYKKLGRNKDVKRMIKIEAETLKRTGEFNLNYLRNYIKNFKNFYPIPF
;
A
#
# COMPACT_ATOMS: atom_id res chain seq x y z
N MET A 1 -62.45 -47.51 28.43
CA MET A 1 -61.11 -46.99 28.07
C MET A 1 -60.92 -45.69 28.86
N ASN A 2 -59.93 -45.62 29.68
CA ASN A 2 -59.66 -44.41 30.49
C ASN A 2 -59.36 -43.25 29.54
N SER A 3 -59.76 -42.04 29.85
CA SER A 3 -59.56 -40.87 28.97
C SER A 3 -58.03 -40.66 28.57
N LEU A 4 -57.12 -41.02 29.46
CA LEU A 4 -55.69 -41.01 29.16
C LEU A 4 -55.24 -42.09 28.17
N ASP A 5 -55.88 -43.28 28.20
CA ASP A 5 -55.53 -44.33 27.22
C ASP A 5 -55.97 -43.96 25.81
N LYS A 6 -57.11 -43.27 25.68
CA LYS A 6 -57.61 -42.75 24.41
C LYS A 6 -56.64 -41.66 23.85
N ILE A 7 -56.09 -40.79 24.69
CA ILE A 7 -55.15 -39.79 24.28
C ILE A 7 -53.83 -40.42 23.82
N LYS A 8 -53.29 -41.39 24.58
CA LYS A 8 -52.10 -42.15 24.18
C LYS A 8 -52.31 -42.86 22.82
N GLN A 9 -53.54 -43.40 22.56
CA GLN A 9 -53.87 -43.97 21.25
C GLN A 9 -53.81 -42.89 20.15
N TYR A 10 -54.41 -41.71 20.31
CA TYR A 10 -54.35 -40.64 19.33
C TYR A 10 -52.95 -40.21 19.04
N MET A 11 -52.10 -40.11 20.09
CA MET A 11 -50.68 -39.74 19.94
C MET A 11 -49.91 -40.82 19.16
N SER A 12 -50.19 -42.10 19.41
CA SER A 12 -49.56 -43.22 18.65
C SER A 12 -50.02 -43.32 17.19
N GLU A 13 -51.24 -42.88 16.89
CA GLU A 13 -51.80 -42.77 15.55
C GLU A 13 -51.36 -41.52 14.80
N GLY A 14 -50.63 -40.59 15.47
CA GLY A 14 -50.16 -39.31 14.90
C GLY A 14 -51.27 -38.24 14.80
N ASP A 15 -52.42 -38.45 15.47
CA ASP A 15 -53.52 -37.48 15.48
C ASP A 15 -53.41 -36.53 16.68
N PHE A 16 -52.38 -35.71 16.66
CA PHE A 16 -52.05 -34.80 17.77
C PHE A 16 -53.13 -33.75 18.02
N ARG A 17 -53.88 -33.32 16.97
CA ARG A 17 -54.98 -32.37 17.11
C ARG A 17 -56.14 -32.91 17.94
N LYS A 18 -56.49 -34.19 17.76
CA LYS A 18 -57.52 -34.85 18.59
C LYS A 18 -56.99 -35.03 20.02
N ALA A 19 -55.72 -35.41 20.17
CA ALA A 19 -55.11 -35.51 21.50
C ALA A 19 -55.21 -34.20 22.26
N ILE A 20 -54.84 -33.06 21.62
CA ILE A 20 -54.91 -31.72 22.22
C ILE A 20 -56.33 -31.35 22.66
N LYS A 21 -57.36 -31.59 21.79
CA LYS A 21 -58.76 -31.31 22.14
C LYS A 21 -59.31 -32.12 23.35
N GLU A 22 -58.94 -33.37 23.46
CA GLU A 22 -59.31 -34.19 24.63
C GLU A 22 -58.55 -33.73 25.88
N LEU A 23 -57.29 -33.31 25.74
CA LEU A 23 -56.49 -32.76 26.83
C LEU A 23 -57.03 -31.41 27.34
N ASP A 24 -57.59 -30.56 26.47
CA ASP A 24 -58.27 -29.32 26.85
C ASP A 24 -59.49 -29.61 27.73
N LEU A 25 -60.25 -30.66 27.40
CA LEU A 25 -61.39 -31.09 28.20
C LEU A 25 -60.97 -31.63 29.56
N ILE A 26 -59.83 -32.31 29.67
CA ILE A 26 -59.31 -32.80 30.95
C ILE A 26 -58.83 -31.59 31.78
N ILE A 27 -58.04 -30.70 31.23
CA ILE A 27 -57.52 -29.52 31.95
C ILE A 27 -58.66 -28.62 32.41
N SER A 28 -59.72 -28.45 31.62
CA SER A 28 -60.91 -27.70 32.06
C SER A 28 -61.62 -28.27 33.28
N LYS A 29 -61.59 -29.59 33.46
CA LYS A 29 -62.19 -30.29 34.60
C LYS A 29 -61.23 -30.45 35.76
N GLU A 30 -59.97 -30.60 35.47
CA GLU A 30 -58.88 -30.87 36.41
C GLU A 30 -57.76 -29.87 36.19
N PRO A 31 -57.87 -28.60 36.63
CA PRO A 31 -56.89 -27.56 36.39
C PRO A 31 -55.51 -27.79 37.00
N ASN A 32 -55.41 -28.75 37.91
CA ASN A 32 -54.12 -29.13 38.57
C ASN A 32 -53.60 -30.49 38.05
N ASN A 33 -54.01 -30.95 36.89
CA ASN A 33 -53.51 -32.18 36.30
C ASN A 33 -52.20 -31.97 35.52
N ALA A 34 -51.06 -32.12 36.23
CA ALA A 34 -49.73 -31.90 35.67
C ALA A 34 -49.44 -32.74 34.41
N ILE A 35 -49.91 -34.02 34.39
CA ILE A 35 -49.71 -34.92 33.27
C ILE A 35 -50.47 -34.44 32.02
N ALA A 36 -51.69 -33.89 32.19
CA ALA A 36 -52.47 -33.37 31.09
C ALA A 36 -51.81 -32.15 30.44
N PHE A 37 -51.26 -31.22 31.21
CA PHE A 37 -50.45 -30.10 30.69
C PHE A 37 -49.23 -30.60 29.96
N TYR A 38 -48.43 -31.50 30.52
CA TYR A 38 -47.27 -32.09 29.87
C TYR A 38 -47.67 -32.73 28.51
N MET A 39 -48.68 -33.57 28.47
CA MET A 39 -49.13 -34.27 27.27
C MET A 39 -49.63 -33.28 26.21
N ARG A 40 -50.31 -32.19 26.59
CA ARG A 40 -50.79 -31.17 25.68
C ARG A 40 -49.62 -30.41 25.05
N GLY A 41 -48.66 -29.93 25.85
CA GLY A 41 -47.44 -29.29 25.39
C GLY A 41 -46.62 -30.19 24.46
N LYS A 42 -46.45 -31.47 24.83
CA LYS A 42 -45.77 -32.46 24.00
C LYS A 42 -46.46 -32.68 22.64
N SER A 43 -47.79 -32.86 22.67
CA SER A 43 -48.59 -33.07 21.45
C SER A 43 -48.50 -31.85 20.52
N ALA A 44 -48.60 -30.64 21.06
CA ALA A 44 -48.46 -29.41 20.29
C ALA A 44 -47.06 -29.24 19.71
N PHE A 45 -46.02 -29.62 20.46
CA PHE A 45 -44.65 -29.57 19.99
C PHE A 45 -44.39 -30.51 18.80
N ILE A 46 -44.88 -31.76 18.89
CA ILE A 46 -44.73 -32.74 17.81
C ILE A 46 -45.56 -32.33 16.57
N GLU A 47 -46.78 -31.82 16.78
CA GLU A 47 -47.65 -31.35 15.68
C GLU A 47 -47.01 -30.23 14.88
N ILE A 48 -46.39 -29.21 15.55
CA ILE A 48 -45.73 -28.07 14.87
C ILE A 48 -44.47 -28.50 14.14
N GLN A 49 -43.80 -29.56 14.58
CA GLN A 49 -42.59 -30.10 13.92
C GLN A 49 -42.96 -31.05 12.76
N SER A 50 -44.25 -31.46 12.62
CA SER A 50 -44.68 -32.33 11.51
C SER A 50 -44.68 -31.56 10.18
N GLU A 51 -44.27 -32.23 9.08
CA GLU A 51 -44.27 -31.66 7.71
C GLU A 51 -45.65 -31.19 7.22
N LYS A 52 -46.71 -31.56 7.93
CA LYS A 52 -48.10 -31.18 7.64
C LYS A 52 -48.45 -29.76 8.08
N TYR A 53 -47.57 -29.11 8.84
CA TYR A 53 -47.80 -27.73 9.28
C TYR A 53 -47.30 -26.79 8.19
N ASP A 54 -48.22 -26.15 7.47
CA ASP A 54 -47.93 -25.19 6.40
C ASP A 54 -47.14 -24.03 6.92
N ASN A 55 -46.19 -23.56 6.12
CA ASN A 55 -45.22 -22.47 6.45
C ASN A 55 -45.85 -21.06 6.62
N SER A 56 -47.15 -20.98 6.95
CA SER A 56 -47.87 -19.76 7.15
C SER A 56 -47.49 -19.07 8.46
N LEU A 57 -46.86 -17.88 8.34
CA LEU A 57 -46.58 -16.86 9.34
C LEU A 57 -45.76 -17.30 10.58
N GLU A 58 -44.50 -16.81 10.64
CA GLU A 58 -43.63 -16.92 11.82
C GLU A 58 -44.30 -16.47 13.14
N ALA A 59 -45.18 -15.45 13.05
CA ALA A 59 -45.97 -14.98 14.19
C ALA A 59 -46.87 -16.07 14.81
N THR A 60 -47.45 -16.96 13.98
CA THR A 60 -48.26 -18.07 14.45
C THR A 60 -47.43 -19.14 15.15
N LYS A 61 -46.24 -19.44 14.63
CA LYS A 61 -45.30 -20.37 15.26
C LYS A 61 -44.84 -19.87 16.63
N SER A 62 -44.51 -18.57 16.73
CA SER A 62 -44.11 -17.93 18.01
C SER A 62 -45.18 -18.05 19.06
N LEU A 63 -46.45 -17.84 18.73
CA LEU A 63 -47.57 -17.97 19.66
C LEU A 63 -47.73 -19.42 20.13
N ILE A 64 -47.61 -20.41 19.22
CA ILE A 64 -47.70 -21.83 19.56
C ILE A 64 -46.55 -22.23 20.49
N TYR A 65 -45.31 -21.80 20.21
CA TYR A 65 -44.16 -22.05 21.09
C TYR A 65 -44.35 -21.45 22.47
N SER A 66 -44.92 -20.25 22.59
CA SER A 66 -45.27 -19.65 23.86
C SER A 66 -46.31 -20.45 24.64
N THR A 67 -47.30 -21.02 23.96
CA THR A 67 -48.32 -21.90 24.55
C THR A 67 -47.70 -23.20 25.04
N ILE A 68 -46.83 -23.82 24.26
CA ILE A 68 -46.08 -25.03 24.64
C ILE A 68 -45.21 -24.75 25.89
N GLU A 69 -44.49 -23.62 25.90
CA GLU A 69 -43.67 -23.21 27.05
C GLU A 69 -44.53 -23.06 28.32
N HIS A 70 -45.69 -22.39 28.19
CA HIS A 70 -46.65 -22.25 29.29
C HIS A 70 -47.11 -23.61 29.85
N ASP A 71 -47.52 -24.55 29.00
CA ASP A 71 -48.01 -25.84 29.39
C ASP A 71 -46.95 -26.68 30.11
N LEU A 72 -45.74 -26.72 29.53
CA LEU A 72 -44.63 -27.46 30.13
C LEU A 72 -44.21 -26.86 31.48
N ASN A 73 -44.15 -25.52 31.60
CA ASN A 73 -43.89 -24.86 32.87
C ASN A 73 -44.99 -25.10 33.90
N LYS A 74 -46.26 -25.07 33.49
CA LYS A 74 -47.37 -25.35 34.39
C LYS A 74 -47.35 -26.80 34.90
N SER A 75 -46.97 -27.75 34.03
CA SER A 75 -46.75 -29.14 34.44
C SER A 75 -45.70 -29.26 35.54
N ILE A 76 -44.54 -28.58 35.42
CA ILE A 76 -43.46 -28.60 36.39
C ILE A 76 -43.86 -27.89 37.68
N GLU A 77 -44.61 -26.78 37.61
CA GLU A 77 -45.14 -26.05 38.74
C GLU A 77 -46.04 -26.92 39.63
N ILE A 78 -46.89 -27.75 38.98
CA ILE A 78 -47.81 -28.63 39.67
C ILE A 78 -47.08 -29.88 40.18
N ASP A 79 -46.27 -30.52 39.40
CA ASP A 79 -45.48 -31.69 39.79
C ASP A 79 -44.02 -31.58 39.24
N PRO A 80 -43.06 -31.14 40.06
CA PRO A 80 -41.67 -31.03 39.70
C PRO A 80 -40.97 -32.36 39.36
N ASN A 81 -41.63 -33.51 39.51
CA ASN A 81 -41.05 -34.83 39.22
C ASN A 81 -41.35 -35.32 37.79
N ILE A 82 -42.09 -34.56 37.02
CA ILE A 82 -42.35 -34.89 35.59
C ILE A 82 -41.10 -34.56 34.78
N ILE A 83 -40.11 -35.44 34.79
CA ILE A 83 -38.80 -35.29 34.13
C ILE A 83 -38.94 -34.97 32.65
N ASP A 84 -39.94 -35.58 31.97
CA ASP A 84 -40.21 -35.37 30.56
C ASP A 84 -40.67 -33.94 30.21
N ALA A 85 -41.21 -33.19 31.16
CA ALA A 85 -41.57 -31.79 30.92
C ALA A 85 -40.29 -30.90 30.84
N TYR A 86 -39.29 -31.17 31.65
CA TYR A 86 -37.97 -30.51 31.50
C TYR A 86 -37.29 -30.87 30.17
N ARG A 87 -37.38 -32.11 29.76
CA ARG A 87 -36.91 -32.55 28.41
C ARG A 87 -37.64 -31.79 27.31
N GLY A 88 -38.95 -31.62 27.43
CA GLY A 88 -39.75 -30.84 26.49
C GLY A 88 -39.29 -29.37 26.42
N LEU A 89 -39.04 -28.74 27.58
CA LEU A 89 -38.52 -27.36 27.63
C LEU A 89 -37.11 -27.24 27.05
N MET A 90 -36.24 -28.18 27.31
CA MET A 90 -34.91 -28.25 26.70
C MET A 90 -34.98 -28.26 25.17
N TYR A 91 -35.78 -29.17 24.57
CA TYR A 91 -35.93 -29.23 23.12
C TYR A 91 -36.67 -28.02 22.54
N LEU A 92 -37.66 -27.44 23.24
CA LEU A 92 -38.33 -26.23 22.83
C LEU A 92 -37.32 -25.06 22.72
N ASN A 93 -36.48 -24.86 23.76
CA ASN A 93 -35.51 -23.78 23.78
C ASN A 93 -34.43 -23.95 22.71
N ARG A 94 -34.05 -25.19 22.37
CA ARG A 94 -33.19 -25.49 21.22
C ARG A 94 -33.81 -25.02 19.89
N VAL A 95 -35.11 -25.31 19.69
CA VAL A 95 -35.84 -24.92 18.46
C VAL A 95 -35.96 -23.38 18.36
N VAL A 96 -36.27 -22.70 19.45
CA VAL A 96 -36.36 -21.22 19.48
C VAL A 96 -35.03 -20.55 19.63
N ARG A 97 -33.92 -21.28 19.64
CA ARG A 97 -32.54 -20.81 19.77
C ARG A 97 -32.24 -19.98 21.02
N ASN A 98 -32.89 -20.31 22.14
CA ASN A 98 -32.61 -19.75 23.44
C ASN A 98 -31.56 -20.62 24.15
N VAL A 99 -30.28 -20.34 23.88
CA VAL A 99 -29.13 -21.16 24.32
C VAL A 99 -29.06 -21.25 25.84
N ASP A 100 -29.29 -20.15 26.55
CA ASP A 100 -29.19 -20.12 28.02
C ASP A 100 -30.22 -21.00 28.70
N LYS A 101 -31.50 -20.92 28.27
CA LYS A 101 -32.56 -21.79 28.79
C LYS A 101 -32.39 -23.24 28.31
N GLU A 102 -31.91 -23.48 27.09
CA GLU A 102 -31.58 -24.82 26.63
C GLU A 102 -30.60 -25.51 27.58
N ARG A 103 -29.48 -24.84 27.89
CA ARG A 103 -28.46 -25.34 28.83
C ARG A 103 -29.03 -25.52 30.26
N GLU A 104 -29.76 -24.53 30.75
CA GLU A 104 -30.41 -24.61 32.06
C GLU A 104 -31.29 -25.84 32.17
N PHE A 105 -32.24 -26.05 31.27
CA PHE A 105 -33.14 -27.20 31.33
C PHE A 105 -32.43 -28.54 31.08
N ALA A 106 -31.37 -28.56 30.27
CA ALA A 106 -30.56 -29.74 30.07
C ALA A 106 -29.79 -30.13 31.36
N GLN A 107 -29.27 -29.16 32.09
CA GLN A 107 -28.62 -29.37 33.40
C GLN A 107 -29.62 -29.87 34.47
N ILE A 108 -30.78 -29.23 34.58
CA ILE A 108 -31.84 -29.68 35.48
C ILE A 108 -32.28 -31.11 35.13
N LEU A 109 -32.41 -31.41 33.85
CA LEU A 109 -32.78 -32.75 33.37
C LEU A 109 -31.72 -33.79 33.78
N LEU A 110 -30.44 -33.45 33.65
CA LEU A 110 -29.34 -34.33 33.99
C LEU A 110 -29.32 -34.60 35.53
N GLU A 111 -29.48 -33.57 36.35
CA GLU A 111 -29.54 -33.68 37.82
C GLU A 111 -30.75 -34.56 38.26
N LYS A 112 -31.93 -34.24 37.74
CA LYS A 112 -33.17 -34.97 38.12
C LYS A 112 -33.20 -36.43 37.65
N SER A 113 -32.56 -36.72 36.52
CA SER A 113 -32.39 -38.06 35.99
C SER A 113 -31.26 -38.85 36.65
N LYS A 114 -30.59 -38.29 37.69
CA LYS A 114 -29.41 -38.87 38.33
C LYS A 114 -28.32 -39.22 37.29
N GLU A 115 -28.07 -38.27 36.42
CA GLU A 115 -27.07 -38.35 35.35
C GLU A 115 -27.32 -39.45 34.30
N THR A 116 -28.54 -40.03 34.23
CA THR A 116 -28.83 -41.09 33.26
C THR A 116 -29.34 -40.56 31.92
N SER A 117 -29.62 -39.27 31.78
CA SER A 117 -30.18 -38.67 30.58
C SER A 117 -29.08 -38.47 29.51
N ILE A 118 -28.99 -39.42 28.59
CA ILE A 118 -28.02 -39.42 27.49
C ILE A 118 -28.27 -38.23 26.53
N ASP A 119 -29.53 -37.90 26.28
CA ASP A 119 -29.94 -36.78 25.42
C ASP A 119 -29.55 -35.43 26.00
N ALA A 120 -29.63 -35.25 27.31
CA ALA A 120 -29.18 -34.05 27.97
C ALA A 120 -27.65 -33.85 27.85
N LEU A 121 -26.85 -34.92 28.01
CA LEU A 121 -25.39 -34.87 27.80
C LEU A 121 -25.04 -34.43 26.38
N LEU A 122 -25.69 -35.05 25.36
CA LEU A 122 -25.40 -34.70 23.97
C LEU A 122 -25.83 -33.28 23.64
N ILE A 123 -26.96 -32.79 24.17
CA ILE A 123 -27.42 -31.42 23.94
C ILE A 123 -26.51 -30.42 24.60
N LEU A 124 -26.11 -30.66 25.85
CA LEU A 124 -25.13 -29.78 26.54
C LEU A 124 -23.82 -29.71 25.75
N ALA A 125 -23.28 -30.88 25.38
CA ALA A 125 -22.06 -30.96 24.61
C ALA A 125 -22.12 -30.16 23.29
N SER A 126 -23.18 -30.43 22.49
CA SER A 126 -23.35 -29.73 21.21
C SER A 126 -23.70 -28.26 21.34
N SER A 127 -24.41 -27.88 22.43
CA SER A 127 -24.68 -26.47 22.72
C SER A 127 -23.42 -25.69 23.07
N TYR A 128 -22.51 -26.26 23.86
CA TYR A 128 -21.21 -25.69 24.18
C TYR A 128 -20.27 -25.64 22.97
N LEU A 129 -20.30 -26.64 22.08
CA LEU A 129 -19.52 -26.60 20.84
C LEU A 129 -20.01 -25.50 19.87
N ASN A 130 -21.34 -25.44 19.62
CA ASN A 130 -21.89 -24.58 18.56
C ASN A 130 -22.08 -23.12 19.00
N ASN A 131 -22.20 -22.85 20.29
CA ASN A 131 -22.43 -21.51 20.84
C ASN A 131 -21.36 -21.13 21.88
N GLY A 132 -20.22 -21.80 21.87
CA GLY A 132 -19.08 -21.50 22.74
C GLY A 132 -18.46 -20.14 22.41
N LYS A 133 -18.11 -19.38 23.46
CA LYS A 133 -17.54 -18.05 23.34
C LYS A 133 -16.04 -18.02 23.69
N ASP A 134 -15.59 -19.00 24.45
CA ASP A 134 -14.22 -19.10 24.93
C ASP A 134 -13.77 -20.57 25.08
N GLU A 135 -12.50 -20.76 25.40
CA GLU A 135 -11.88 -22.09 25.59
C GLU A 135 -12.57 -22.92 26.67
N SER A 136 -13.13 -22.29 27.71
CA SER A 136 -13.83 -22.97 28.79
C SER A 136 -15.06 -23.72 28.29
N ASP A 137 -15.79 -23.11 27.36
CA ASP A 137 -16.98 -23.72 26.73
C ASP A 137 -16.59 -25.01 25.98
N PHE A 138 -15.52 -25.00 25.21
CA PHE A 138 -15.04 -26.20 24.50
C PHE A 138 -14.55 -27.30 25.47
N HIS A 139 -13.91 -26.92 26.57
CA HIS A 139 -13.55 -27.89 27.61
C HIS A 139 -14.78 -28.55 28.28
N GLN A 140 -15.84 -27.78 28.53
CA GLN A 140 -17.09 -28.32 29.03
C GLN A 140 -17.75 -29.27 28.01
N ALA A 141 -17.77 -28.87 26.73
CA ALA A 141 -18.27 -29.75 25.65
C ALA A 141 -17.54 -31.10 25.63
N ILE A 142 -16.21 -31.09 25.71
CA ILE A 142 -15.41 -32.31 25.77
C ILE A 142 -15.81 -33.19 26.94
N GLY A 143 -16.00 -32.62 28.14
CA GLY A 143 -16.41 -33.36 29.32
C GLY A 143 -17.76 -34.06 29.12
N PHE A 144 -18.76 -33.38 28.56
CA PHE A 144 -20.08 -33.96 28.26
C PHE A 144 -20.03 -35.01 27.15
N TYR A 145 -19.21 -34.79 26.08
CA TYR A 145 -18.99 -35.82 25.05
C TYR A 145 -18.31 -37.06 25.63
N ASP A 146 -17.30 -36.90 26.50
CA ASP A 146 -16.66 -38.02 27.16
C ASP A 146 -17.63 -38.86 27.98
N ASP A 147 -18.54 -38.23 28.69
CA ASP A 147 -19.55 -38.90 29.50
C ASP A 147 -20.63 -39.53 28.65
N PHE A 148 -21.02 -38.94 27.53
CA PHE A 148 -21.90 -39.53 26.54
C PHE A 148 -21.30 -40.79 25.90
N ILE A 149 -20.09 -40.68 25.39
CA ILE A 149 -19.37 -41.77 24.68
C ILE A 149 -19.15 -43.01 25.57
N LYS A 150 -18.94 -42.84 26.87
CA LYS A 150 -18.85 -43.95 27.83
C LYS A 150 -20.13 -44.73 28.04
N ARG A 151 -21.28 -44.15 27.65
CA ARG A 151 -22.62 -44.69 27.97
C ARG A 151 -23.37 -45.26 26.76
N VAL A 152 -22.83 -45.08 25.57
CA VAL A 152 -23.43 -45.53 24.31
C VAL A 152 -22.53 -46.54 23.62
N ASP A 153 -23.10 -47.32 22.69
CA ASP A 153 -22.34 -48.20 21.84
C ASP A 153 -21.43 -47.46 20.88
N ILE A 154 -20.43 -48.17 20.33
CA ILE A 154 -19.43 -47.56 19.44
C ILE A 154 -20.08 -46.88 18.22
N GLU A 155 -21.14 -47.48 17.64
CA GLU A 155 -21.85 -46.93 16.51
C GLU A 155 -22.58 -45.63 16.86
N ASP A 156 -23.26 -45.58 18.02
CA ASP A 156 -23.98 -44.41 18.52
C ASP A 156 -23.02 -43.29 18.96
N SER A 157 -21.76 -43.62 19.29
CA SER A 157 -20.73 -42.66 19.67
C SER A 157 -20.11 -41.89 18.51
N LYS A 158 -20.34 -42.30 17.27
CA LYS A 158 -19.68 -41.83 16.06
C LYS A 158 -19.74 -40.31 15.92
N MET A 159 -20.93 -39.72 15.97
CA MET A 159 -21.13 -38.28 15.85
C MET A 159 -20.50 -37.52 17.04
N ALA A 160 -20.70 -38.01 18.27
CA ALA A 160 -20.16 -37.38 19.46
C ALA A 160 -18.63 -37.36 19.46
N ARG A 161 -18.00 -38.41 18.95
CA ARG A 161 -16.53 -38.47 18.78
C ARG A 161 -16.05 -37.47 17.72
N PHE A 162 -16.74 -37.34 16.63
CA PHE A 162 -16.45 -36.31 15.62
C PHE A 162 -16.55 -34.90 16.22
N GLU A 163 -17.64 -34.59 16.90
CA GLU A 163 -17.88 -33.29 17.51
C GLU A 163 -16.88 -32.99 18.64
N ARG A 164 -16.44 -33.98 19.43
CA ARG A 164 -15.34 -33.88 20.36
C ARG A 164 -14.01 -33.57 19.65
N GLY A 165 -13.78 -34.19 18.50
CA GLY A 165 -12.64 -33.87 17.64
C GLY A 165 -12.64 -32.41 17.18
N LEU A 166 -13.80 -31.85 16.83
CA LEU A 166 -13.96 -30.43 16.52
C LEU A 166 -13.69 -29.54 17.73
N CYS A 167 -14.06 -29.95 18.97
CA CYS A 167 -13.67 -29.22 20.18
C CYS A 167 -12.15 -29.16 20.34
N TYR A 168 -11.43 -30.25 20.13
CA TYR A 168 -9.96 -30.27 20.13
C TYR A 168 -9.38 -29.38 19.05
N TYR A 169 -9.96 -29.37 17.86
CA TYR A 169 -9.53 -28.48 16.76
C TYR A 169 -9.69 -27.00 17.12
N ASN A 170 -10.83 -26.64 17.73
CA ASN A 170 -11.11 -25.24 18.15
C ASN A 170 -10.19 -24.79 19.30
N LEU A 171 -9.75 -25.69 20.16
CA LEU A 171 -8.77 -25.47 21.23
C LEU A 171 -7.32 -25.50 20.76
N ASP A 172 -7.07 -25.66 19.47
CA ASP A 172 -5.72 -25.81 18.89
C ASP A 172 -4.94 -27.05 19.39
N ILE A 173 -5.64 -28.05 19.95
CA ILE A 173 -5.07 -29.32 20.40
C ILE A 173 -5.06 -30.32 19.24
N LEU A 174 -4.36 -29.97 18.15
CA LEU A 174 -4.44 -30.63 16.85
C LEU A 174 -4.03 -32.09 16.88
N ASN A 175 -3.08 -32.49 17.75
CA ASN A 175 -2.65 -33.88 17.94
C ASN A 175 -3.82 -34.77 18.46
N LYS A 176 -4.69 -34.25 19.31
CA LYS A 176 -5.87 -34.98 19.78
C LYS A 176 -6.98 -35.04 18.73
N ALA A 177 -7.19 -33.94 18.00
CA ALA A 177 -8.14 -33.92 16.87
C ALA A 177 -7.75 -34.95 15.81
N ASP A 178 -6.45 -34.99 15.45
CA ASP A 178 -5.89 -35.96 14.50
C ASP A 178 -6.03 -37.40 15.01
N ALA A 179 -5.71 -37.67 16.27
CA ALA A 179 -5.85 -39.00 16.86
C ALA A 179 -7.32 -39.48 16.90
N GLU A 180 -8.26 -38.56 17.16
CA GLU A 180 -9.70 -38.87 17.11
C GLU A 180 -10.16 -39.19 15.69
N ALA A 181 -9.73 -38.38 14.71
CA ALA A 181 -10.01 -38.63 13.30
C ALA A 181 -9.49 -40.01 12.83
N ASN A 182 -8.23 -40.36 13.20
CA ASN A 182 -7.64 -41.65 12.86
C ASN A 182 -8.45 -42.83 13.43
N LYS A 183 -8.88 -42.71 14.69
CA LYS A 183 -9.74 -43.74 15.32
C LYS A 183 -11.12 -43.85 14.63
N LEU A 184 -11.72 -42.72 14.28
CA LEU A 184 -12.98 -42.70 13.54
C LEU A 184 -12.82 -43.32 12.17
N ILE A 185 -11.75 -43.05 11.43
CA ILE A 185 -11.47 -43.68 10.14
C ILE A 185 -11.28 -45.20 10.28
N GLN A 186 -10.58 -45.63 11.35
CA GLN A 186 -10.37 -47.04 11.60
C GLN A 186 -11.68 -47.78 11.92
N ASP A 187 -12.53 -47.20 12.81
CA ASP A 187 -13.77 -47.80 13.24
C ASP A 187 -14.88 -47.67 12.17
N PHE A 188 -14.87 -46.58 11.40
CA PHE A 188 -15.90 -46.21 10.40
C PHE A 188 -15.27 -45.73 9.08
N PRO A 189 -14.72 -46.64 8.25
CA PRO A 189 -13.98 -46.25 7.03
C PRO A 189 -14.81 -45.52 5.97
N MET A 190 -16.13 -45.52 6.08
CA MET A 190 -17.07 -44.85 5.16
C MET A 190 -17.67 -43.57 5.74
N TYR A 191 -17.19 -43.11 6.91
CA TYR A 191 -17.69 -41.93 7.57
C TYR A 191 -16.95 -40.69 7.06
N ASP A 192 -17.57 -39.94 6.19
CA ASP A 192 -16.99 -38.77 5.50
C ASP A 192 -16.51 -37.68 6.46
N ASP A 193 -17.23 -37.39 7.56
CA ASP A 193 -16.84 -36.40 8.55
C ASP A 193 -15.54 -36.76 9.29
N ALA A 194 -15.18 -38.03 9.39
CA ALA A 194 -13.89 -38.45 9.95
C ALA A 194 -12.71 -38.00 9.08
N TYR A 195 -12.85 -38.11 7.77
CA TYR A 195 -11.89 -37.64 6.80
C TYR A 195 -11.81 -36.10 6.75
N PHE A 196 -12.98 -35.47 6.86
CA PHE A 196 -13.01 -33.99 7.01
C PHE A 196 -12.24 -33.53 8.25
N LEU A 197 -12.51 -34.11 9.44
CA LEU A 197 -11.80 -33.80 10.67
C LEU A 197 -10.27 -34.00 10.52
N LYS A 198 -9.86 -35.09 9.87
CA LYS A 198 -8.46 -35.36 9.59
C LYS A 198 -7.84 -34.27 8.71
N GLY A 199 -8.54 -33.90 7.65
CA GLY A 199 -8.09 -32.86 6.71
C GLY A 199 -7.88 -31.50 7.38
N ILE A 200 -8.86 -31.02 8.16
CA ILE A 200 -8.75 -29.72 8.84
C ILE A 200 -7.66 -29.73 9.95
N ALA A 201 -7.52 -30.85 10.68
CA ALA A 201 -6.49 -30.96 11.71
C ALA A 201 -5.07 -30.91 11.11
N LEU A 202 -4.86 -31.54 9.95
CA LEU A 202 -3.59 -31.49 9.22
C LEU A 202 -3.35 -30.12 8.61
N SER A 203 -4.35 -29.48 8.01
CA SER A 203 -4.25 -28.15 7.43
C SER A 203 -3.77 -27.12 8.46
N LYS A 204 -4.33 -27.12 9.66
CA LYS A 204 -4.00 -26.18 10.73
C LYS A 204 -2.63 -26.47 11.38
N ASN A 205 -2.20 -27.74 11.41
CA ASN A 205 -0.91 -28.15 12.00
C ASN A 205 0.31 -27.87 11.11
N SER A 206 0.11 -27.50 9.86
CA SER A 206 1.19 -27.36 8.89
C SER A 206 1.79 -25.96 8.89
N ILE A 207 2.81 -25.75 9.74
CA ILE A 207 3.75 -24.63 9.59
C ILE A 207 4.71 -24.87 8.39
N ASN A 208 4.80 -26.11 7.85
CA ASN A 208 5.67 -26.50 6.73
C ASN A 208 4.87 -27.11 5.58
N SER A 209 5.27 -26.83 4.34
CA SER A 209 4.62 -27.17 3.07
C SER A 209 4.28 -28.66 2.83
N ASP A 210 4.92 -29.60 3.50
CA ASP A 210 4.81 -31.04 3.21
C ASP A 210 3.49 -31.68 3.70
N PHE A 211 2.85 -31.12 4.73
CA PHE A 211 1.59 -31.65 5.27
C PHE A 211 0.33 -31.12 4.57
N PHE A 212 0.46 -30.11 3.71
CA PHE A 212 -0.67 -29.55 2.99
C PHE A 212 -1.25 -30.49 1.91
N GLU A 213 -0.42 -31.27 1.24
CA GLU A 213 -0.88 -32.25 0.26
C GLU A 213 -1.68 -33.40 0.92
N ASP A 214 -1.29 -33.79 2.13
CA ASP A 214 -2.02 -34.79 2.90
C ASP A 214 -3.38 -34.25 3.35
N ALA A 215 -3.47 -32.98 3.78
CA ALA A 215 -4.74 -32.37 4.18
C ALA A 215 -5.76 -32.38 3.04
N ILE A 216 -5.38 -31.91 1.85
CA ILE A 216 -6.28 -31.89 0.69
C ILE A 216 -6.68 -33.30 0.22
N PHE A 217 -5.79 -34.28 0.38
CA PHE A 217 -6.13 -35.68 0.10
C PHE A 217 -7.31 -36.17 0.96
N PHE A 218 -7.25 -35.92 2.28
CA PHE A 218 -8.31 -36.33 3.19
C PHE A 218 -9.62 -35.55 2.96
N LEU A 219 -9.54 -34.25 2.68
CA LEU A 219 -10.72 -33.45 2.32
C LEU A 219 -11.39 -33.94 1.03
N ASN A 220 -10.62 -34.26 0.00
CA ASN A 220 -11.15 -34.86 -1.22
C ASN A 220 -11.79 -36.21 -0.94
N ARG A 221 -11.20 -37.05 -0.06
CA ARG A 221 -11.77 -38.34 0.33
C ARG A 221 -13.11 -38.17 1.03
N ALA A 222 -13.27 -37.14 1.87
CA ALA A 222 -14.57 -36.82 2.48
C ALA A 222 -15.64 -36.54 1.40
N VAL A 223 -15.28 -35.72 0.39
CA VAL A 223 -16.22 -35.40 -0.73
C VAL A 223 -16.49 -36.59 -1.63
N GLU A 224 -15.51 -37.48 -1.86
CA GLU A 224 -15.72 -38.72 -2.60
C GLU A 224 -16.75 -39.66 -1.91
N LEU A 225 -16.66 -39.75 -0.58
CA LEU A 225 -17.60 -40.56 0.22
C LEU A 225 -18.97 -39.92 0.30
N ASN A 226 -19.02 -38.60 0.37
CA ASN A 226 -20.27 -37.84 0.42
C ASN A 226 -20.13 -36.51 -0.33
N ASN A 227 -20.64 -36.44 -1.54
CA ASN A 227 -20.60 -35.23 -2.38
C ASN A 227 -21.39 -34.03 -1.80
N LYS A 228 -22.15 -34.24 -0.71
CA LYS A 228 -22.83 -33.20 0.08
C LYS A 228 -22.07 -32.84 1.35
N ASN A 229 -20.84 -33.32 1.54
CA ASN A 229 -19.99 -32.80 2.63
C ASN A 229 -19.55 -31.37 2.30
N TYR A 230 -20.48 -30.43 2.55
CA TYR A 230 -20.25 -28.99 2.26
C TYR A 230 -19.15 -28.39 3.11
N ASN A 231 -18.87 -28.97 4.30
CA ASN A 231 -17.73 -28.55 5.12
C ASN A 231 -16.42 -28.82 4.37
N ALA A 232 -16.24 -30.05 3.88
CA ALA A 232 -15.03 -30.41 3.14
C ALA A 232 -14.91 -29.65 1.81
N LEU A 233 -16.03 -29.48 1.08
CA LEU A 233 -16.03 -28.68 -0.16
C LEU A 233 -15.62 -27.22 0.10
N TYR A 234 -16.05 -26.61 1.20
CA TYR A 234 -15.70 -25.26 1.53
C TYR A 234 -14.20 -25.14 1.83
N GLU A 235 -13.65 -26.03 2.66
CA GLU A 235 -12.22 -26.05 2.96
C GLU A 235 -11.35 -26.31 1.71
N ILE A 236 -11.80 -27.15 0.78
CA ILE A 236 -11.12 -27.36 -0.51
C ILE A 236 -11.11 -26.06 -1.34
N ALA A 237 -12.22 -25.31 -1.33
CA ALA A 237 -12.29 -24.05 -2.06
C ALA A 237 -11.36 -22.99 -1.46
N GLU A 238 -11.36 -22.83 -0.12
CA GLU A 238 -10.44 -21.95 0.60
C GLU A 238 -8.98 -22.35 0.33
N TRP A 239 -8.68 -23.66 0.40
CA TRP A 239 -7.33 -24.16 0.11
C TRP A 239 -6.86 -23.82 -1.30
N HIS A 240 -7.74 -24.01 -2.32
CA HIS A 240 -7.39 -23.60 -3.68
C HIS A 240 -7.20 -22.10 -3.81
N PHE A 241 -7.97 -21.31 -3.08
CA PHE A 241 -7.84 -19.86 -3.04
C PHE A 241 -6.50 -19.44 -2.42
N GLU A 242 -6.14 -19.99 -1.26
CA GLU A 242 -4.85 -19.68 -0.59
C GLU A 242 -3.61 -20.09 -1.40
N LYS A 243 -3.75 -21.12 -2.26
CA LYS A 243 -2.69 -21.55 -3.19
C LYS A 243 -2.75 -20.82 -4.54
N GLU A 244 -3.50 -19.74 -4.65
CA GLU A 244 -3.65 -18.93 -5.87
C GLU A 244 -4.18 -19.75 -7.07
N ASN A 245 -4.75 -20.94 -6.81
CA ASN A 245 -5.41 -21.78 -7.81
C ASN A 245 -6.86 -21.30 -8.07
N TYR A 246 -7.01 -20.02 -8.40
CA TYR A 246 -8.29 -19.31 -8.44
C TYR A 246 -9.35 -20.01 -9.29
N ARG A 247 -9.01 -20.56 -10.45
CA ARG A 247 -9.98 -21.27 -11.31
C ARG A 247 -10.62 -22.48 -10.59
N LYS A 248 -9.82 -23.27 -9.86
CA LYS A 248 -10.33 -24.40 -9.09
C LYS A 248 -11.13 -23.93 -7.87
N ALA A 249 -10.71 -22.85 -7.22
CA ALA A 249 -11.49 -22.22 -6.14
C ALA A 249 -12.87 -21.78 -6.66
N ILE A 250 -12.92 -21.05 -7.78
CA ILE A 250 -14.14 -20.58 -8.43
C ILE A 250 -15.09 -21.74 -8.77
N GLU A 251 -14.57 -22.83 -9.34
CA GLU A 251 -15.35 -24.03 -9.66
C GLU A 251 -15.92 -24.68 -8.39
N THR A 252 -15.12 -24.77 -7.32
CA THR A 252 -15.52 -25.42 -6.07
C THR A 252 -16.55 -24.58 -5.30
N TYR A 253 -16.35 -23.26 -5.22
CA TYR A 253 -17.39 -22.35 -4.70
C TYR A 253 -18.66 -22.40 -5.54
N GLY A 254 -18.55 -22.57 -6.87
CA GLY A 254 -19.69 -22.75 -7.76
C GLY A 254 -20.53 -23.96 -7.36
N LYS A 255 -19.92 -25.12 -7.10
CA LYS A 255 -20.61 -26.34 -6.62
C LYS A 255 -21.34 -26.12 -5.30
N LEU A 256 -20.76 -25.35 -4.38
CA LEU A 256 -21.41 -24.97 -3.13
C LEU A 256 -22.64 -24.10 -3.35
N LEU A 257 -22.60 -23.19 -4.33
CA LEU A 257 -23.73 -22.29 -4.65
C LEU A 257 -24.90 -22.98 -5.37
N GLU A 258 -24.70 -24.14 -6.01
CA GLU A 258 -25.75 -24.93 -6.66
C GLU A 258 -26.76 -25.50 -5.68
N SER A 259 -26.40 -25.60 -4.41
CA SER A 259 -27.26 -26.17 -3.35
C SER A 259 -27.55 -25.16 -2.24
N LYS A 260 -28.70 -25.26 -1.59
CA LYS A 260 -29.02 -24.43 -0.42
C LYS A 260 -28.34 -25.01 0.83
N ASN A 261 -27.18 -24.44 1.19
CA ASN A 261 -26.42 -24.85 2.36
C ASN A 261 -25.97 -23.62 3.19
N LYS A 262 -25.40 -23.86 4.38
CA LYS A 262 -24.95 -22.79 5.29
C LYS A 262 -23.80 -21.91 4.73
N TYR A 263 -23.07 -22.38 3.72
CA TYR A 263 -21.95 -21.69 3.11
C TYR A 263 -22.30 -20.82 1.91
N ASN A 264 -23.60 -20.71 1.54
CA ASN A 264 -23.99 -20.00 0.32
C ASN A 264 -23.46 -18.56 0.28
N LEU A 265 -23.58 -17.80 1.38
CA LEU A 265 -23.05 -16.44 1.42
C LEU A 265 -21.51 -16.44 1.38
N ALA A 266 -20.86 -17.24 2.23
CA ALA A 266 -19.39 -17.33 2.25
C ALA A 266 -18.84 -17.74 0.88
N SER A 267 -19.45 -18.74 0.23
CA SER A 267 -19.04 -19.18 -1.11
C SER A 267 -19.26 -18.12 -2.19
N LEU A 268 -20.32 -17.31 -2.07
CA LEU A 268 -20.54 -16.19 -2.99
C LEU A 268 -19.43 -15.13 -2.82
N LEU A 269 -19.09 -14.80 -1.58
CA LEU A 269 -18.02 -13.84 -1.27
C LEU A 269 -16.67 -14.36 -1.74
N GLY A 270 -16.32 -15.62 -1.42
CA GLY A 270 -15.07 -16.26 -1.81
C GLY A 270 -14.94 -16.41 -3.34
N LYS A 271 -16.02 -16.82 -4.03
CA LYS A 271 -16.03 -16.88 -5.51
C LYS A 271 -15.79 -15.50 -6.12
N THR A 272 -16.42 -14.47 -5.58
CA THR A 272 -16.27 -13.10 -6.07
C THR A 272 -14.84 -12.59 -5.88
N GLN A 273 -14.26 -12.85 -4.72
CA GLN A 273 -12.88 -12.50 -4.44
C GLN A 273 -11.91 -13.26 -5.35
N ALA A 274 -12.11 -14.56 -5.53
CA ALA A 274 -11.28 -15.40 -6.39
C ALA A 274 -11.30 -14.92 -7.86
N PHE A 275 -12.44 -14.47 -8.38
CA PHE A 275 -12.50 -13.85 -9.71
C PHE A 275 -11.74 -12.54 -9.75
N HIS A 276 -11.91 -11.66 -8.76
CA HIS A 276 -11.19 -10.40 -8.69
C HIS A 276 -9.68 -10.63 -8.68
N ASP A 277 -9.18 -11.48 -7.77
CA ASP A 277 -7.75 -11.70 -7.58
C ASP A 277 -7.13 -12.39 -8.81
N MET A 278 -7.83 -13.39 -9.39
CA MET A 278 -7.41 -14.03 -10.65
C MET A 278 -7.24 -13.01 -11.79
N ILE A 279 -8.17 -12.09 -11.94
CA ILE A 279 -8.15 -11.08 -13.00
C ILE A 279 -7.00 -10.09 -12.75
N ILE A 280 -6.89 -9.57 -11.54
CA ILE A 280 -5.86 -8.56 -11.21
C ILE A 280 -4.44 -9.16 -11.30
N GLU A 281 -4.24 -10.39 -10.85
CA GLU A 281 -2.92 -11.05 -10.90
C GLU A 281 -2.53 -11.53 -12.31
N SER A 282 -3.48 -11.61 -13.25
CA SER A 282 -3.17 -11.93 -14.64
C SER A 282 -2.31 -10.86 -15.36
N GLY A 283 -2.12 -9.70 -14.73
CA GLY A 283 -1.29 -8.59 -15.23
C GLY A 283 -2.05 -7.66 -16.17
N GLU A 284 -1.48 -7.37 -17.35
CA GLU A 284 -2.09 -6.43 -18.29
C GLU A 284 -3.37 -6.99 -18.93
N TYR A 285 -4.39 -6.14 -19.04
CA TYR A 285 -5.62 -6.48 -19.75
C TYR A 285 -5.37 -6.85 -21.21
N LYS A 286 -5.78 -8.07 -21.57
CA LYS A 286 -5.77 -8.55 -22.97
C LYS A 286 -7.21 -8.77 -23.40
N GLU A 287 -7.65 -8.00 -24.39
CA GLU A 287 -9.00 -8.15 -24.93
C GLU A 287 -9.13 -9.48 -25.69
N ASN A 288 -9.78 -10.44 -25.06
CA ASN A 288 -10.16 -11.72 -25.66
C ASN A 288 -11.47 -12.21 -25.06
N GLU A 289 -12.09 -13.24 -25.67
CA GLU A 289 -13.41 -13.75 -25.29
C GLU A 289 -13.43 -14.31 -23.85
N GLU A 290 -12.36 -15.00 -23.45
CA GLU A 290 -12.23 -15.59 -22.10
C GLU A 290 -12.12 -14.50 -21.03
N THR A 291 -11.22 -13.53 -21.20
CA THR A 291 -11.03 -12.42 -20.26
C THR A 291 -12.30 -11.58 -20.12
N ASN A 292 -12.99 -11.30 -21.24
CA ASN A 292 -14.23 -10.54 -21.19
C ASN A 292 -15.34 -11.31 -20.46
N LYS A 293 -15.44 -12.61 -20.66
CA LYS A 293 -16.40 -13.47 -19.94
C LYS A 293 -16.11 -13.50 -18.44
N ASP A 294 -14.86 -13.66 -18.06
CA ASP A 294 -14.46 -13.64 -16.64
C ASP A 294 -14.77 -12.28 -15.98
N LEU A 295 -14.50 -11.17 -16.68
CA LEU A 295 -14.85 -9.82 -16.22
C LEU A 295 -16.36 -9.63 -16.04
N ASP A 296 -17.15 -10.05 -17.03
CA ASP A 296 -18.62 -9.92 -16.95
C ASP A 296 -19.18 -10.75 -15.79
N GLU A 297 -18.66 -11.97 -15.57
CA GLU A 297 -19.06 -12.80 -14.42
C GLU A 297 -18.65 -12.15 -13.10
N ALA A 298 -17.42 -11.60 -13.01
CA ALA A 298 -16.93 -10.91 -11.83
C ALA A 298 -17.80 -9.68 -11.49
N PHE A 299 -18.13 -8.83 -12.46
CA PHE A 299 -19.02 -7.68 -12.26
C PHE A 299 -20.41 -8.10 -11.77
N ASN A 300 -20.99 -9.13 -12.39
CA ASN A 300 -22.31 -9.66 -11.98
C ASN A 300 -22.30 -10.21 -10.54
N LEU A 301 -21.24 -10.92 -10.16
CA LEU A 301 -21.09 -11.43 -8.80
C LEU A 301 -20.90 -10.29 -7.78
N ILE A 302 -20.09 -9.28 -8.11
CA ILE A 302 -19.88 -8.10 -7.26
C ILE A 302 -21.21 -7.37 -7.05
N ASP A 303 -21.96 -7.10 -8.10
CA ASP A 303 -23.26 -6.42 -7.99
C ASP A 303 -24.24 -7.19 -7.13
N LYS A 304 -24.30 -8.51 -7.27
CA LYS A 304 -25.11 -9.39 -6.42
C LYS A 304 -24.67 -9.37 -4.96
N VAL A 305 -23.37 -9.38 -4.70
CA VAL A 305 -22.84 -9.26 -3.32
C VAL A 305 -23.20 -7.92 -2.70
N ILE A 306 -23.04 -6.82 -3.45
CA ILE A 306 -23.41 -5.48 -2.97
C ILE A 306 -24.92 -5.39 -2.67
N GLU A 307 -25.77 -5.99 -3.50
CA GLU A 307 -27.21 -6.03 -3.28
C GLU A 307 -27.57 -6.80 -1.98
N ILE A 308 -26.93 -7.96 -1.74
CA ILE A 308 -27.17 -8.79 -0.55
C ILE A 308 -26.65 -8.09 0.73
N LEU A 309 -25.47 -7.50 0.68
CA LEU A 309 -24.85 -6.85 1.84
C LEU A 309 -25.44 -5.45 2.12
N GLY A 310 -26.01 -4.79 1.10
CA GLY A 310 -26.59 -3.45 1.23
C GLY A 310 -25.58 -2.44 1.80
N ASP A 311 -25.96 -1.81 2.92
CA ASP A 311 -25.12 -0.80 3.62
C ASP A 311 -24.14 -1.41 4.66
N ASP A 312 -23.98 -2.74 4.70
CA ASP A 312 -22.98 -3.38 5.56
C ASP A 312 -21.58 -2.88 5.16
N ILE A 313 -20.73 -2.61 6.18
CA ILE A 313 -19.35 -2.18 5.97
C ILE A 313 -18.57 -3.13 5.06
N LYS A 314 -18.90 -4.43 5.08
CA LYS A 314 -18.30 -5.45 4.20
C LYS A 314 -18.57 -5.20 2.72
N SER A 315 -19.68 -4.50 2.36
CA SER A 315 -19.99 -4.17 0.97
C SER A 315 -18.95 -3.23 0.34
N VAL A 316 -18.26 -2.45 1.17
CA VAL A 316 -17.26 -1.47 0.76
C VAL A 316 -16.08 -2.13 0.04
N GLN A 317 -15.63 -3.29 0.51
CA GLN A 317 -14.57 -4.07 -0.13
C GLN A 317 -14.96 -4.48 -1.56
N TYR A 318 -16.19 -4.92 -1.77
CA TYR A 318 -16.66 -5.35 -3.09
C TYR A 318 -16.91 -4.16 -4.03
N LYS A 319 -17.35 -3.02 -3.51
CA LYS A 319 -17.38 -1.76 -4.27
C LYS A 319 -15.98 -1.35 -4.71
N TYR A 320 -14.97 -1.51 -3.85
CA TYR A 320 -13.57 -1.30 -4.20
C TYR A 320 -13.10 -2.27 -5.29
N TYR A 321 -13.44 -3.55 -5.20
CA TYR A 321 -13.14 -4.53 -6.26
C TYR A 321 -13.72 -4.11 -7.61
N LYS A 322 -14.95 -3.58 -7.61
CA LYS A 322 -15.57 -3.05 -8.84
C LYS A 322 -14.74 -1.93 -9.48
N GLY A 323 -14.28 -0.98 -8.67
CA GLY A 323 -13.38 0.09 -9.12
C GLY A 323 -12.07 -0.45 -9.68
N ASN A 324 -11.46 -1.46 -9.03
CA ASN A 324 -10.24 -2.10 -9.50
C ASN A 324 -10.41 -2.79 -10.85
N LEU A 325 -11.51 -3.51 -11.06
CA LEU A 325 -11.79 -4.16 -12.34
C LEU A 325 -11.99 -3.15 -13.48
N TYR A 326 -12.60 -1.98 -13.21
CA TYR A 326 -12.65 -0.90 -14.18
C TYR A 326 -11.25 -0.36 -14.51
N SER A 327 -10.37 -0.21 -13.50
CA SER A 327 -8.99 0.24 -13.75
C SER A 327 -8.19 -0.79 -14.54
N TYR A 328 -8.34 -2.08 -14.23
CA TYR A 328 -7.73 -3.18 -14.99
C TYR A 328 -8.15 -3.16 -16.46
N LYS A 329 -9.44 -2.92 -16.73
CA LYS A 329 -9.99 -2.79 -18.09
C LYS A 329 -9.53 -1.50 -18.80
N GLY A 330 -8.83 -0.59 -18.13
CA GLY A 330 -8.43 0.71 -18.66
C GLY A 330 -9.55 1.77 -18.64
N GLU A 331 -10.70 1.47 -18.03
CA GLU A 331 -11.84 2.41 -17.88
C GLU A 331 -11.64 3.32 -16.66
N ILE A 332 -10.57 4.11 -16.67
CA ILE A 332 -10.08 4.87 -15.51
C ILE A 332 -11.12 5.85 -14.96
N ASP A 333 -11.90 6.51 -15.82
CA ASP A 333 -12.95 7.44 -15.36
C ASP A 333 -14.04 6.72 -14.58
N LYS A 334 -14.46 5.51 -15.00
CA LYS A 334 -15.44 4.72 -14.26
C LYS A 334 -14.88 4.23 -12.91
N ALA A 335 -13.59 3.85 -12.88
CA ALA A 335 -12.92 3.50 -11.63
C ALA A 335 -12.92 4.69 -10.66
N LYS A 336 -12.55 5.90 -11.12
CA LYS A 336 -12.62 7.14 -10.33
C LYS A 336 -14.03 7.39 -9.79
N GLU A 337 -15.05 7.20 -10.61
CA GLU A 337 -16.46 7.39 -10.23
C GLU A 337 -16.88 6.42 -9.12
N GLU A 338 -16.52 5.13 -9.21
CA GLU A 338 -16.83 4.14 -8.18
C GLU A 338 -16.10 4.45 -6.86
N PHE A 339 -14.82 4.82 -6.89
CA PHE A 339 -14.09 5.21 -5.69
C PHE A 339 -14.66 6.48 -5.02
N GLU A 340 -15.08 7.47 -5.81
CA GLU A 340 -15.75 8.66 -5.28
C GLU A 340 -17.12 8.32 -4.63
N LYS A 341 -17.88 7.36 -5.19
CA LYS A 341 -19.11 6.86 -4.57
C LYS A 341 -18.85 6.24 -3.21
N ILE A 342 -17.77 5.43 -3.10
CA ILE A 342 -17.37 4.81 -1.83
C ILE A 342 -17.05 5.90 -0.79
N ILE A 343 -16.20 6.86 -1.15
CA ILE A 343 -15.77 7.93 -0.23
C ILE A 343 -16.94 8.78 0.25
N LYS A 344 -17.92 9.06 -0.61
CA LYS A 344 -19.10 9.87 -0.26
C LYS A 344 -20.18 9.09 0.50
N GLY A 345 -20.28 7.79 0.25
CA GLY A 345 -21.32 6.92 0.80
C GLY A 345 -20.98 6.23 2.11
N THR A 346 -19.71 6.19 2.52
CA THR A 346 -19.24 5.46 3.70
C THR A 346 -18.88 6.44 4.81
N LYS A 347 -19.46 6.24 6.02
CA LYS A 347 -19.22 7.13 7.17
C LYS A 347 -17.87 6.87 7.85
N ASP A 348 -17.52 5.60 8.03
CA ASP A 348 -16.29 5.17 8.70
C ASP A 348 -15.44 4.40 7.70
N ILE A 349 -14.55 5.12 7.01
CA ILE A 349 -13.60 4.56 6.06
C ILE A 349 -12.34 4.20 6.83
N ASP A 350 -11.87 2.98 6.67
CA ASP A 350 -10.63 2.52 7.28
C ASP A 350 -9.37 3.02 6.54
N ASP A 351 -8.24 2.97 7.22
CA ASP A 351 -6.96 3.44 6.70
C ASP A 351 -6.52 2.64 5.47
N TRP A 352 -6.87 1.34 5.42
CA TRP A 352 -6.58 0.47 4.27
C TRP A 352 -7.22 0.99 2.98
N LEU A 353 -8.49 1.37 3.04
CA LEU A 353 -9.22 1.83 1.87
C LEU A 353 -8.72 3.21 1.37
N TYR A 354 -8.44 4.13 2.31
CA TYR A 354 -7.80 5.40 1.96
C TYR A 354 -6.46 5.18 1.27
N GLN A 355 -5.65 4.25 1.77
CA GLN A 355 -4.37 3.90 1.16
C GLN A 355 -4.57 3.40 -0.28
N ARG A 356 -5.45 2.41 -0.48
CA ARG A 356 -5.69 1.80 -1.80
C ARG A 356 -6.23 2.77 -2.83
N ILE A 357 -7.18 3.61 -2.44
CA ILE A 357 -7.72 4.65 -3.34
C ILE A 357 -6.65 5.70 -3.64
N SER A 358 -5.83 6.07 -2.68
CA SER A 358 -4.72 6.99 -2.90
C SER A 358 -3.67 6.42 -3.86
N GLU A 359 -3.28 5.14 -3.70
CA GLU A 359 -2.40 4.42 -4.62
C GLU A 359 -2.96 4.41 -6.05
N PHE A 360 -4.26 4.19 -6.20
CA PHE A 360 -4.91 4.26 -7.51
C PHE A 360 -4.78 5.66 -8.14
N TYR A 361 -5.12 6.73 -7.39
CA TYR A 361 -5.00 8.09 -7.90
C TYR A 361 -3.55 8.49 -8.21
N TYR A 362 -2.56 7.92 -7.53
CA TYR A 362 -1.15 8.11 -7.84
C TYR A 362 -0.73 7.38 -9.11
N ASN A 363 -1.06 6.08 -9.22
CA ASN A 363 -0.62 5.22 -10.31
C ASN A 363 -1.27 5.59 -11.66
N TYR A 364 -2.52 6.06 -11.63
CA TYR A 364 -3.29 6.45 -12.82
C TYR A 364 -3.48 7.96 -12.94
N ALA A 365 -2.55 8.74 -12.38
CA ALA A 365 -2.62 10.19 -12.44
C ALA A 365 -2.40 10.71 -13.86
N GLU A 366 -3.38 11.36 -14.45
CA GLU A 366 -3.28 12.04 -15.75
C GLU A 366 -2.93 13.51 -15.61
N ASN A 367 -3.19 14.08 -14.44
CA ASN A 367 -3.03 15.50 -14.16
C ASN A 367 -2.70 15.77 -12.69
N LYS A 368 -2.43 17.05 -12.36
CA LYS A 368 -2.08 17.44 -10.99
C LYS A 368 -3.22 17.30 -9.99
N ASP A 369 -4.46 17.30 -10.42
CA ASP A 369 -5.60 17.20 -9.52
C ASP A 369 -5.78 15.76 -9.01
N ASP A 370 -5.38 14.76 -9.82
CA ASP A 370 -5.31 13.37 -9.36
C ASP A 370 -4.28 13.19 -8.24
N TYR A 371 -3.08 13.76 -8.38
CA TYR A 371 -2.08 13.77 -7.31
C TYR A 371 -2.58 14.48 -6.04
N LYS A 372 -3.34 15.58 -6.17
CA LYS A 372 -3.92 16.27 -5.01
C LYS A 372 -4.97 15.40 -4.30
N LYS A 373 -5.79 14.66 -5.05
CA LYS A 373 -6.74 13.71 -4.48
C LYS A 373 -6.04 12.57 -3.76
N SER A 374 -5.00 11.99 -4.37
CA SER A 374 -4.15 11.00 -3.69
C SER A 374 -3.67 11.53 -2.35
N LEU A 375 -3.12 12.75 -2.32
CA LEU A 375 -2.62 13.35 -1.09
C LEU A 375 -3.74 13.60 -0.07
N GLU A 376 -4.91 14.07 -0.50
CA GLU A 376 -6.08 14.29 0.38
C GLU A 376 -6.47 13.00 1.13
N TYR A 377 -6.45 11.85 0.45
CA TYR A 377 -6.78 10.58 1.07
C TYR A 377 -5.66 10.08 1.99
N LEU A 378 -4.39 10.24 1.62
CA LEU A 378 -3.24 9.91 2.49
C LEU A 378 -3.24 10.71 3.80
N GLU A 379 -3.68 11.97 3.76
CA GLU A 379 -3.76 12.81 4.96
C GLU A 379 -4.87 12.39 5.93
N LYS A 380 -5.89 11.64 5.46
CA LYS A 380 -6.97 11.07 6.29
C LYS A 380 -6.54 9.81 7.06
N ILE A 381 -5.45 9.16 6.66
CA ILE A 381 -4.92 7.96 7.31
C ILE A 381 -4.41 8.31 8.71
N LYS A 382 -4.92 7.62 9.73
CA LYS A 382 -4.60 7.87 11.14
C LYS A 382 -3.29 7.21 11.55
N ASP A 383 -3.13 5.92 11.20
CA ASP A 383 -1.90 5.16 11.49
C ASP A 383 -1.01 5.09 10.24
N LYS A 384 -0.10 6.06 10.14
CA LYS A 384 0.83 6.14 9.01
C LYS A 384 2.00 5.19 9.21
N LYS A 385 2.02 4.12 8.42
CA LYS A 385 3.16 3.21 8.24
C LYS A 385 4.20 3.81 7.28
N THR A 386 5.38 3.21 7.21
CA THR A 386 6.47 3.65 6.32
C THR A 386 6.03 3.77 4.86
N SER A 387 5.23 2.83 4.36
CA SER A 387 4.68 2.86 2.99
C SER A 387 3.85 4.12 2.71
N ILE A 388 3.09 4.59 3.70
CA ILE A 388 2.27 5.81 3.59
C ILE A 388 3.17 7.06 3.48
N TYR A 389 4.20 7.16 4.33
CA TYR A 389 5.16 8.26 4.25
C TYR A 389 5.86 8.29 2.89
N ASN A 390 6.29 7.14 2.37
CA ASN A 390 6.89 7.03 1.04
C ASN A 390 5.93 7.52 -0.06
N LEU A 391 4.68 7.07 -0.04
CA LEU A 391 3.70 7.50 -1.03
C LEU A 391 3.40 9.00 -0.92
N MET A 392 3.28 9.56 0.30
CA MET A 392 3.14 11.01 0.51
C MET A 392 4.32 11.79 -0.07
N ILE A 393 5.55 11.28 0.08
CA ILE A 393 6.76 11.86 -0.50
C ILE A 393 6.67 11.84 -2.03
N PHE A 394 6.33 10.68 -2.65
CA PHE A 394 6.22 10.55 -4.10
C PHE A 394 5.18 11.49 -4.68
N VAL A 395 3.98 11.53 -4.08
CA VAL A 395 2.92 12.44 -4.53
C VAL A 395 3.34 13.91 -4.46
N ASN A 396 3.98 14.32 -3.35
CA ASN A 396 4.46 15.69 -3.21
C ASN A 396 5.64 16.01 -4.15
N TYR A 397 6.44 14.99 -4.51
CA TYR A 397 7.52 15.15 -5.50
C TYR A 397 6.94 15.45 -6.90
N GLU A 398 5.91 14.73 -7.34
CA GLU A 398 5.21 15.01 -8.61
C GLU A 398 4.54 16.39 -8.61
N LEU A 399 4.01 16.82 -7.48
CA LEU A 399 3.47 18.15 -7.27
C LEU A 399 4.55 19.24 -7.16
N LYS A 400 5.84 18.85 -7.04
CA LYS A 400 7.00 19.74 -6.79
C LYS A 400 6.87 20.52 -5.47
N ASN A 401 6.19 19.93 -4.50
CA ASN A 401 5.95 20.53 -3.19
C ASN A 401 7.05 20.12 -2.19
N TYR A 402 8.29 20.51 -2.48
CA TYR A 402 9.45 20.14 -1.69
C TYR A 402 9.39 20.62 -0.23
N LYS A 403 8.66 21.71 0.05
CA LYS A 403 8.46 22.17 1.42
C LYS A 403 7.66 21.13 2.23
N ARG A 404 6.58 20.58 1.66
CA ARG A 404 5.80 19.53 2.32
C ARG A 404 6.58 18.23 2.48
N ILE A 405 7.44 17.89 1.50
CA ILE A 405 8.34 16.74 1.62
C ILE A 405 9.26 16.89 2.83
N VAL A 406 9.83 18.08 3.04
CA VAL A 406 10.68 18.35 4.22
C VAL A 406 9.90 18.09 5.51
N GLU A 407 8.68 18.61 5.65
CA GLU A 407 7.82 18.41 6.83
C GLU A 407 7.51 16.93 7.06
N ILE A 408 7.20 16.18 5.99
CA ILE A 408 6.90 14.73 6.06
C ILE A 408 8.14 13.95 6.50
N CYS A 409 9.31 14.25 5.95
CA CYS A 409 10.57 13.61 6.33
C CYS A 409 10.93 13.90 7.80
N GLU A 410 10.71 15.13 8.28
CA GLU A 410 10.91 15.49 9.68
C GLU A 410 9.95 14.75 10.61
N GLU A 411 8.67 14.65 10.25
CA GLU A 411 7.67 13.88 10.99
C GLU A 411 8.08 12.42 11.11
N PHE A 412 8.47 11.80 9.99
CA PHE A 412 8.92 10.41 9.96
C PHE A 412 10.18 10.20 10.82
N LEU A 413 11.22 11.02 10.61
CA LEU A 413 12.50 10.88 11.32
C LEU A 413 12.34 11.10 12.82
N ASN A 414 11.47 12.03 13.25
CA ASN A 414 11.18 12.26 14.67
C ASN A 414 10.40 11.08 15.29
N LYS A 415 9.41 10.54 14.58
CA LYS A 415 8.68 9.33 15.00
C LYS A 415 9.66 8.16 15.16
N PHE A 416 10.53 7.95 14.19
CA PHE A 416 11.57 6.93 14.22
C PHE A 416 12.53 7.08 15.41
N LEU A 417 13.08 8.28 15.64
CA LEU A 417 14.03 8.53 16.73
C LEU A 417 13.37 8.36 18.11
N SER A 418 12.08 8.69 18.26
CA SER A 418 11.34 8.52 19.51
C SER A 418 11.07 7.04 19.84
N LEU A 419 11.00 6.19 18.85
CA LEU A 419 10.63 4.77 18.97
C LEU A 419 11.86 3.84 19.11
N ASN A 420 13.06 4.27 18.71
CA ASN A 420 14.31 3.50 18.82
C ASN A 420 14.66 3.07 20.28
N ASN A 421 13.89 3.54 21.26
CA ASN A 421 13.99 3.11 22.67
C ASN A 421 13.04 1.95 23.04
N ASN A 422 12.17 1.48 22.13
CA ASN A 422 11.23 0.37 22.34
C ASN A 422 11.40 -0.70 21.25
N LYS A 423 11.37 -1.99 21.68
CA LYS A 423 11.60 -3.19 20.85
C LYS A 423 10.53 -3.52 19.79
N ASP A 424 9.63 -2.60 19.46
CA ASP A 424 8.48 -2.87 18.57
C ASP A 424 8.75 -2.55 17.08
N PHE A 425 10.01 -2.70 16.62
CA PHE A 425 10.44 -2.38 15.26
C PHE A 425 10.83 -3.61 14.42
N GLU A 426 9.89 -4.53 14.18
CA GLU A 426 10.10 -5.58 13.16
C GLU A 426 9.76 -5.10 11.73
N ASP A 427 9.11 -3.93 11.53
CA ASP A 427 8.54 -3.52 10.24
C ASP A 427 9.29 -2.39 9.48
N ILE A 428 10.41 -1.85 9.99
CA ILE A 428 11.15 -0.83 9.25
C ILE A 428 12.46 -1.42 8.73
N GLU A 429 12.49 -1.71 7.44
CA GLU A 429 13.75 -1.97 6.74
C GLU A 429 14.69 -0.76 6.89
N GLU A 430 15.90 -0.97 7.39
CA GLU A 430 16.94 0.07 7.56
C GLU A 430 17.13 0.91 6.28
N ASN A 431 16.99 0.29 5.12
CA ASN A 431 17.11 0.91 3.79
C ASN A 431 16.10 2.05 3.56
N ASN A 432 14.89 1.97 4.14
CA ASN A 432 13.89 3.03 4.03
C ASN A 432 14.32 4.33 4.73
N ILE A 433 15.09 4.22 5.82
CA ILE A 433 15.57 5.39 6.58
C ILE A 433 16.59 6.16 5.76
N TYR A 434 17.54 5.46 5.12
CA TYR A 434 18.54 6.07 4.27
C TYR A 434 17.90 6.77 3.06
N TYR A 435 16.91 6.13 2.43
CA TYR A 435 16.16 6.72 1.34
C TYR A 435 15.44 8.01 1.77
N ILE A 436 14.74 8.01 2.90
CA ILE A 436 14.04 9.21 3.40
C ILE A 436 15.03 10.32 3.74
N ARG A 437 16.19 10.01 4.34
CA ARG A 437 17.27 10.99 4.58
C ARG A 437 17.82 11.59 3.29
N PHE A 438 17.97 10.77 2.26
CA PHE A 438 18.39 11.24 0.94
C PHE A 438 17.37 12.23 0.36
N ILE A 439 16.09 11.89 0.36
CA ILE A 439 15.00 12.76 -0.12
C ILE A 439 14.89 14.04 0.73
N TYR A 440 15.07 13.93 2.04
CA TYR A 440 15.09 15.06 2.94
C TYR A 440 16.20 16.06 2.57
N ALA A 441 17.43 15.58 2.45
CA ALA A 441 18.58 16.40 2.04
C ALA A 441 18.36 17.05 0.66
N TYR A 442 17.87 16.28 -0.30
CA TYR A 442 17.53 16.76 -1.64
C TYR A 442 16.45 17.85 -1.61
N SER A 443 15.38 17.63 -0.83
CA SER A 443 14.26 18.58 -0.74
C SER A 443 14.68 19.88 -0.04
N LEU A 444 15.54 19.82 0.99
CA LEU A 444 16.15 20.99 1.62
C LEU A 444 16.93 21.83 0.61
N GLN A 445 17.68 21.18 -0.30
CA GLN A 445 18.36 21.89 -1.39
C GLN A 445 17.36 22.57 -2.34
N MET A 446 16.27 21.86 -2.71
CA MET A 446 15.28 22.37 -3.67
C MET A 446 14.49 23.57 -3.14
N ILE A 447 14.25 23.65 -1.82
CA ILE A 447 13.64 24.84 -1.21
C ILE A 447 14.64 25.96 -0.95
N GLY A 448 15.94 25.75 -1.20
CA GLY A 448 16.99 26.72 -0.98
C GLY A 448 17.33 26.94 0.50
N SER A 449 17.28 25.88 1.30
CA SER A 449 17.70 25.94 2.71
C SER A 449 19.17 26.35 2.83
N ASN A 450 19.49 27.21 3.79
CA ASN A 450 20.84 27.61 4.10
C ASN A 450 21.51 26.75 5.19
N ASN A 451 20.79 25.71 5.69
CA ASN A 451 21.33 24.77 6.67
C ASN A 451 22.15 23.68 5.96
N TYR A 452 23.29 24.07 5.41
CA TYR A 452 24.14 23.19 4.62
C TYR A 452 24.77 22.07 5.44
N ASP A 453 25.06 22.29 6.72
CA ASP A 453 25.59 21.26 7.61
C ASP A 453 24.60 20.10 7.75
N LEU A 454 23.31 20.40 8.00
CA LEU A 454 22.23 19.40 8.09
C LEU A 454 22.07 18.63 6.78
N ILE A 455 22.14 19.31 5.63
CA ILE A 455 22.01 18.68 4.31
C ILE A 455 23.17 17.70 4.09
N VAL A 456 24.40 18.12 4.36
CA VAL A 456 25.60 17.30 4.19
C VAL A 456 25.60 16.11 5.15
N GLU A 457 25.19 16.32 6.41
CA GLU A 457 25.08 15.25 7.40
C GLU A 457 24.13 14.15 6.95
N ASN A 458 22.91 14.50 6.48
CA ASN A 458 21.97 13.52 5.98
C ASN A 458 22.49 12.77 4.76
N TYR A 459 23.17 13.44 3.81
CA TYR A 459 23.81 12.74 2.70
C TYR A 459 24.95 11.82 3.17
N LYS A 460 25.76 12.21 4.16
CA LYS A 460 26.85 11.37 4.69
C LYS A 460 26.29 10.08 5.34
N ILE A 461 25.17 10.18 6.06
CA ILE A 461 24.50 9.00 6.65
C ILE A 461 24.05 8.03 5.54
N CYS A 462 23.55 8.54 4.41
CA CYS A 462 23.11 7.73 3.27
C CYS A 462 24.24 6.91 2.60
N LEU A 463 25.51 7.27 2.81
CA LEU A 463 26.64 6.49 2.28
C LEU A 463 26.80 5.10 2.90
N ASN A 464 26.12 4.83 4.02
CA ASN A 464 26.10 3.52 4.67
C ASN A 464 25.18 2.52 3.94
N ASP A 465 24.30 2.98 3.05
CA ASP A 465 23.41 2.14 2.24
C ASP A 465 24.08 1.76 0.92
N GLU A 466 24.11 0.45 0.65
CA GLU A 466 24.68 -0.11 -0.60
C GLU A 466 23.72 0.03 -1.79
N THR A 467 22.42 0.27 -1.55
CA THR A 467 21.40 0.36 -2.60
C THR A 467 21.31 1.77 -3.21
N LEU A 468 21.78 2.79 -2.50
CA LEU A 468 21.75 4.18 -2.96
C LEU A 468 22.93 4.49 -3.88
N ASP A 469 22.69 5.39 -4.84
CA ASP A 469 23.74 5.90 -5.76
C ASP A 469 24.77 6.74 -5.01
N LYS A 470 25.83 6.09 -4.52
CA LYS A 470 26.94 6.74 -3.80
C LYS A 470 27.62 7.80 -4.65
N ALA A 471 27.71 7.63 -5.97
CA ALA A 471 28.32 8.61 -6.85
C ALA A 471 27.52 9.93 -6.85
N LEU A 472 26.19 9.82 -6.95
CA LEU A 472 25.27 10.97 -6.84
C LEU A 472 25.40 11.66 -5.47
N ILE A 473 25.49 10.87 -4.39
CA ILE A 473 25.62 11.39 -3.02
C ILE A 473 26.93 12.17 -2.86
N TYR A 474 28.06 11.57 -3.21
CA TYR A 474 29.36 12.25 -3.15
C TYR A 474 29.38 13.54 -3.97
N ARG A 475 28.82 13.51 -5.20
CA ARG A 475 28.70 14.71 -6.05
C ARG A 475 27.81 15.77 -5.40
N SER A 476 26.71 15.38 -4.74
CA SER A 476 25.82 16.34 -4.08
C SER A 476 26.50 17.00 -2.88
N ILE A 477 27.19 16.24 -2.05
CA ILE A 477 28.03 16.74 -0.95
C ILE A 477 29.07 17.69 -1.49
N ALA A 478 29.82 17.30 -2.52
CA ALA A 478 30.84 18.10 -3.15
C ALA A 478 30.33 19.47 -3.61
N LYS A 479 29.18 19.49 -4.32
CA LYS A 479 28.57 20.74 -4.79
C LYS A 479 28.17 21.66 -3.66
N ILE A 480 27.67 21.16 -2.55
CA ILE A 480 27.29 21.95 -1.39
C ILE A 480 28.57 22.54 -0.76
N MET A 481 29.54 21.72 -0.48
CA MET A 481 30.80 22.12 0.17
C MET A 481 31.58 23.14 -0.67
N MET A 482 31.62 22.95 -1.98
CA MET A 482 32.39 23.84 -2.87
C MET A 482 31.71 25.18 -3.13
N TYR A 483 30.37 25.19 -3.24
CA TYR A 483 29.67 26.40 -3.72
C TYR A 483 28.82 27.11 -2.68
N ASN A 484 28.47 26.45 -1.56
CA ASN A 484 27.53 26.98 -0.58
C ASN A 484 28.11 27.13 0.83
N MET A 485 29.13 26.34 1.19
CA MET A 485 29.79 26.38 2.50
C MET A 485 31.03 27.29 2.52
N ASP A 486 31.62 27.48 3.69
CA ASP A 486 32.85 28.22 3.84
C ASP A 486 34.01 27.56 3.08
N TYR A 487 34.98 28.37 2.67
CA TYR A 487 36.14 27.93 1.91
C TYR A 487 36.89 26.74 2.52
N LYS A 488 36.93 26.63 3.85
CA LYS A 488 37.59 25.52 4.55
C LYS A 488 37.05 24.14 4.10
N TYR A 489 35.80 24.06 3.62
CA TYR A 489 35.17 22.83 3.12
C TYR A 489 35.41 22.58 1.64
N TYR A 490 36.00 23.56 0.91
CA TYR A 490 36.14 23.43 -0.54
C TYR A 490 37.05 22.26 -0.94
N LEU A 491 38.15 22.05 -0.22
CA LEU A 491 39.07 20.94 -0.49
C LEU A 491 38.44 19.60 -0.19
N GLU A 492 37.64 19.50 0.89
CA GLU A 492 36.83 18.31 1.18
C GLU A 492 35.80 18.06 0.08
N GLY A 493 35.20 19.12 -0.48
CA GLY A 493 34.32 19.03 -1.65
C GLY A 493 35.01 18.44 -2.87
N ILE A 494 36.28 18.88 -3.14
CA ILE A 494 37.09 18.29 -4.23
C ILE A 494 37.36 16.80 -3.98
N GLU A 495 37.66 16.38 -2.76
CA GLU A 495 37.86 14.96 -2.44
C GLU A 495 36.57 14.15 -2.67
N ASN A 496 35.41 14.69 -2.31
CA ASN A 496 34.14 14.06 -2.61
C ASN A 496 33.87 13.94 -4.15
N LEU A 497 34.29 14.94 -4.96
CA LEU A 497 34.25 14.79 -6.43
C LEU A 497 35.15 13.65 -6.91
N LYS A 498 36.34 13.49 -6.35
CA LYS A 498 37.25 12.41 -6.72
C LYS A 498 36.67 11.04 -6.34
N LEU A 499 36.03 10.93 -5.16
CA LEU A 499 35.33 9.70 -4.77
C LEU A 499 34.18 9.36 -5.74
N SER A 500 33.39 10.36 -6.14
CA SER A 500 32.36 10.19 -7.14
C SER A 500 32.92 9.78 -8.52
N MET A 501 34.07 10.36 -8.92
CA MET A 501 34.78 9.99 -10.15
C MET A 501 35.26 8.55 -10.15
N GLN A 502 35.73 8.02 -9.00
CA GLN A 502 36.12 6.60 -8.85
C GLN A 502 34.94 5.65 -9.11
N LEU A 503 33.71 6.14 -8.94
CA LEU A 503 32.47 5.43 -9.25
C LEU A 503 31.94 5.73 -10.67
N ASN A 504 32.80 6.25 -11.57
CA ASN A 504 32.51 6.56 -12.99
C ASN A 504 31.41 7.60 -13.20
N ASP A 505 31.21 8.57 -12.31
CA ASP A 505 30.23 9.64 -12.48
C ASP A 505 30.74 10.72 -13.48
N ALA A 506 30.25 10.70 -14.69
CA ALA A 506 30.64 11.61 -15.78
C ALA A 506 30.53 13.10 -15.38
N LEU A 507 29.48 13.47 -14.61
CA LEU A 507 29.25 14.85 -14.20
C LEU A 507 30.30 15.34 -13.19
N SER A 508 30.81 14.47 -12.34
CA SER A 508 31.91 14.80 -11.40
C SER A 508 33.23 15.01 -12.11
N TYR A 509 33.53 14.25 -13.17
CA TYR A 509 34.69 14.53 -14.06
C TYR A 509 34.58 15.93 -14.67
N TYR A 510 33.41 16.29 -15.21
CA TYR A 510 33.18 17.63 -15.75
C TYR A 510 33.34 18.74 -14.68
N LEU A 511 32.74 18.53 -13.49
CA LEU A 511 32.81 19.55 -12.45
C LEU A 511 34.26 19.80 -12.00
N TYR A 512 35.04 18.73 -11.82
CA TYR A 512 36.46 18.88 -11.46
C TYR A 512 37.29 19.46 -12.61
N ALA A 513 37.02 19.04 -13.84
CA ALA A 513 37.62 19.64 -15.03
C ALA A 513 37.38 21.16 -15.11
N LYS A 514 36.17 21.59 -14.81
CA LYS A 514 35.77 22.99 -14.78
C LYS A 514 36.58 23.76 -13.73
N GLU A 515 36.74 23.24 -12.53
CA GLU A 515 37.51 23.90 -11.46
C GLU A 515 39.02 24.02 -11.82
N LEU A 516 39.60 22.97 -12.39
CA LEU A 516 40.97 22.97 -12.86
C LEU A 516 41.22 23.87 -14.09
N PHE A 517 40.22 23.97 -14.96
CA PHE A 517 40.36 24.79 -16.18
C PHE A 517 40.34 26.28 -15.88
N TYR A 518 39.39 26.70 -15.04
CA TYR A 518 39.25 28.13 -14.70
C TYR A 518 40.12 28.56 -13.51
N GLY A 519 40.45 27.63 -12.62
CA GLY A 519 41.34 27.90 -11.48
C GLY A 519 40.79 28.95 -10.53
N ASN A 520 39.51 28.86 -10.18
CA ASN A 520 38.87 29.87 -9.33
C ASN A 520 39.40 29.85 -7.89
N ILE A 521 39.66 28.66 -7.36
CA ILE A 521 40.13 28.45 -5.98
C ILE A 521 41.39 27.58 -5.96
N ILE A 522 41.44 26.52 -6.74
CA ILE A 522 42.62 25.67 -6.91
C ILE A 522 43.47 26.17 -8.06
N ALA A 523 44.80 25.89 -8.02
CA ALA A 523 45.68 26.24 -9.11
C ALA A 523 45.21 25.66 -10.44
N PRO A 524 45.13 26.45 -11.52
CA PRO A 524 44.68 25.93 -12.80
C PRO A 524 45.68 24.91 -13.37
N CYS A 525 45.13 23.79 -13.84
CA CYS A 525 45.88 22.77 -14.55
C CYS A 525 45.10 22.39 -15.82
N PRO A 526 45.23 23.20 -16.91
CA PRO A 526 44.39 23.01 -18.10
C PRO A 526 44.62 21.68 -18.80
N GLU A 527 45.82 21.13 -18.78
CA GLU A 527 46.14 19.81 -19.40
C GLU A 527 45.30 18.70 -18.73
N LEU A 528 45.32 18.65 -17.39
CA LEU A 528 44.53 17.72 -16.63
C LEU A 528 43.02 17.99 -16.82
N ALA A 529 42.61 19.26 -16.85
CA ALA A 529 41.22 19.64 -17.08
C ALA A 529 40.66 19.11 -18.41
N ILE A 530 41.45 19.22 -19.48
CA ILE A 530 41.04 18.69 -20.80
C ILE A 530 40.97 17.16 -20.77
N GLY A 531 41.91 16.46 -20.12
CA GLY A 531 41.87 15.01 -19.96
C GLY A 531 40.58 14.58 -19.19
N LEU A 532 40.25 15.23 -18.11
CA LEU A 532 39.03 14.95 -17.33
C LEU A 532 37.75 15.28 -18.12
N ALA A 533 37.74 16.36 -18.90
CA ALA A 533 36.59 16.66 -19.77
C ALA A 533 36.41 15.58 -20.86
N ASN A 534 37.51 15.03 -21.40
CA ASN A 534 37.43 13.90 -22.32
C ASN A 534 36.87 12.64 -21.65
N ASN A 535 37.39 12.28 -20.48
CA ASN A 535 36.84 11.13 -19.70
C ASN A 535 35.35 11.31 -19.40
N SER A 536 34.92 12.54 -19.07
CA SER A 536 33.50 12.85 -18.88
C SER A 536 32.67 12.57 -20.14
N ILE A 537 33.19 12.92 -21.33
CA ILE A 537 32.55 12.69 -22.62
C ILE A 537 32.54 11.19 -22.99
N GLU A 538 33.58 10.45 -22.63
CA GLU A 538 33.66 9.00 -22.87
C GLU A 538 32.64 8.24 -22.02
N LEU A 539 32.41 8.68 -20.76
CA LEU A 539 31.41 8.11 -19.87
C LEU A 539 29.99 8.52 -20.24
N ASP A 540 29.77 9.76 -20.65
CA ASP A 540 28.48 10.26 -21.11
C ASP A 540 28.66 11.23 -22.29
N ALA A 541 28.52 10.72 -23.50
CA ALA A 541 28.63 11.49 -24.73
C ALA A 541 27.52 12.55 -24.88
N ASN A 542 26.47 12.50 -24.07
CA ASN A 542 25.37 13.46 -24.10
C ASN A 542 25.56 14.64 -23.11
N LEU A 543 26.67 14.67 -22.38
CA LEU A 543 26.94 15.75 -21.41
C LEU A 543 27.53 16.97 -22.13
N GLU A 544 26.67 17.85 -22.67
CA GLU A 544 27.05 19.01 -23.48
C GLU A 544 28.03 19.96 -22.76
N CYS A 545 27.96 20.04 -21.43
CA CYS A 545 28.84 20.94 -20.66
C CYS A 545 30.32 20.54 -20.71
N ALA A 546 30.67 19.27 -20.85
CA ALA A 546 32.05 18.80 -20.96
C ALA A 546 32.65 19.22 -22.30
N TYR A 547 31.88 19.19 -23.38
CA TYR A 547 32.34 19.75 -24.67
C TYR A 547 32.64 21.23 -24.63
N ILE A 548 32.00 22.02 -23.75
CA ILE A 548 32.27 23.42 -23.61
C ILE A 548 33.72 23.65 -23.04
N ILE A 549 34.13 22.82 -22.08
CA ILE A 549 35.51 22.88 -21.56
C ILE A 549 36.52 22.54 -22.65
N MET A 550 36.25 21.46 -23.43
CA MET A 550 37.07 21.06 -24.57
C MET A 550 37.18 22.19 -25.62
N GLY A 551 36.03 22.74 -26.01
CA GLY A 551 35.98 23.84 -26.98
C GLY A 551 36.79 25.06 -26.52
N ARG A 552 36.68 25.41 -25.24
CA ARG A 552 37.47 26.48 -24.63
C ARG A 552 38.99 26.18 -24.62
N GLY A 553 39.37 24.95 -24.39
CA GLY A 553 40.75 24.49 -24.50
C GLY A 553 41.36 24.83 -25.86
N TYR A 554 40.64 24.38 -26.93
CA TYR A 554 41.10 24.65 -28.33
C TYR A 554 40.99 26.11 -28.73
N GLU A 555 40.02 26.88 -28.31
CA GLU A 555 39.86 28.29 -28.59
C GLU A 555 41.01 29.10 -27.99
N LEU A 556 41.42 28.82 -26.77
CA LEU A 556 42.40 29.58 -26.02
C LEU A 556 43.82 29.01 -26.07
N GLY A 557 44.00 27.81 -26.63
CA GLY A 557 45.29 27.09 -26.57
C GLY A 557 45.69 26.72 -25.15
N ARG A 558 44.70 26.30 -24.31
CA ARG A 558 44.92 25.95 -22.91
C ARG A 558 44.72 24.45 -22.70
N GLY A 559 45.82 23.77 -22.37
CA GLY A 559 45.82 22.31 -22.20
C GLY A 559 45.81 21.51 -23.51
N VAL A 560 45.66 22.21 -24.63
CA VAL A 560 45.77 21.67 -26.00
C VAL A 560 46.28 22.77 -26.93
N GLU A 561 46.83 22.40 -28.09
CA GLU A 561 47.22 23.37 -29.10
C GLU A 561 45.99 24.18 -29.58
N LYS A 562 46.19 25.49 -29.76
CA LYS A 562 45.14 26.39 -30.23
C LYS A 562 44.64 26.03 -31.62
N ASN A 563 43.32 25.82 -31.72
CA ASN A 563 42.67 25.53 -33.00
C ASN A 563 41.23 26.07 -32.98
N GLU A 564 41.02 27.21 -33.59
CA GLU A 564 39.73 27.92 -33.58
C GLU A 564 38.66 27.18 -34.38
N ASN A 565 39.02 26.49 -35.49
CA ASN A 565 38.06 25.69 -36.27
C ASN A 565 37.54 24.52 -35.44
N LYS A 566 38.45 23.80 -34.77
CA LYS A 566 38.09 22.69 -33.92
C LYS A 566 37.27 23.14 -32.73
N ALA A 567 37.56 24.31 -32.17
CA ALA A 567 36.76 24.91 -31.09
C ALA A 567 35.32 25.14 -31.55
N PHE A 568 35.11 25.72 -32.74
CA PHE A 568 33.78 25.94 -33.30
C PHE A 568 33.02 24.63 -33.54
N GLU A 569 33.66 23.62 -34.13
CA GLU A 569 33.08 22.28 -34.36
C GLU A 569 32.59 21.63 -33.04
N ILE A 570 33.41 21.71 -32.00
CA ILE A 570 33.07 21.17 -30.69
C ILE A 570 31.86 21.92 -30.07
N TYR A 571 31.83 23.25 -30.15
CA TYR A 571 30.70 24.03 -29.68
C TYR A 571 29.43 23.77 -30.47
N PHE A 572 29.56 23.53 -31.78
CA PHE A 572 28.44 23.15 -32.62
C PHE A 572 27.89 21.78 -32.20
N LYS A 573 28.79 20.80 -32.01
CA LYS A 573 28.40 19.45 -31.48
C LYS A 573 27.71 19.56 -30.14
N ALA A 574 28.23 20.32 -29.19
CA ALA A 574 27.59 20.57 -27.91
C ALA A 574 26.18 21.15 -28.04
N ASN A 575 25.96 22.04 -29.03
CA ASN A 575 24.64 22.62 -29.29
C ASN A 575 23.66 21.63 -29.90
N GLU A 576 24.13 20.73 -30.79
CA GLU A 576 23.27 19.67 -31.32
C GLU A 576 22.85 18.68 -30.22
N ILE A 577 23.77 18.26 -29.36
CA ILE A 577 23.48 17.44 -28.17
C ILE A 577 22.44 18.14 -27.27
N ALA A 578 22.64 19.43 -26.99
CA ALA A 578 21.69 20.21 -26.17
C ALA A 578 20.28 20.30 -26.78
N LYS A 579 20.17 20.29 -28.14
CA LYS A 579 18.88 20.23 -28.83
C LYS A 579 18.21 18.86 -28.68
N ILE A 580 18.96 17.78 -28.89
CA ILE A 580 18.46 16.40 -28.75
C ILE A 580 17.95 16.15 -27.33
N ASN A 581 18.71 16.57 -26.34
CA ASN A 581 18.38 16.40 -24.92
C ASN A 581 17.29 17.38 -24.43
N ASN A 582 16.78 18.25 -25.29
CA ASN A 582 15.89 19.36 -24.90
C ASN A 582 16.45 20.15 -23.68
N SER A 583 17.79 20.34 -23.68
CA SER A 583 18.52 20.89 -22.55
C SER A 583 18.16 22.37 -22.31
N LYS A 584 17.92 22.69 -21.05
CA LYS A 584 17.74 24.08 -20.58
C LYS A 584 19.06 24.83 -20.46
N CYS A 585 20.21 24.19 -20.67
CA CYS A 585 21.52 24.83 -20.68
C CYS A 585 21.68 25.71 -21.92
N SER A 586 22.10 26.93 -21.71
CA SER A 586 22.36 27.91 -22.78
C SER A 586 23.86 28.08 -23.12
N CYS A 587 24.73 27.27 -22.50
CA CYS A 587 26.17 27.42 -22.62
C CYS A 587 26.69 27.24 -24.05
N SER A 588 26.20 26.18 -24.76
CA SER A 588 26.57 25.90 -26.13
C SER A 588 26.11 27.00 -27.10
N LYS A 589 24.90 27.50 -26.92
CA LYS A 589 24.36 28.61 -27.72
C LYS A 589 25.12 29.90 -27.45
N ALA A 590 25.51 30.18 -26.19
CA ALA A 590 26.33 31.33 -25.83
C ALA A 590 27.76 31.25 -26.46
N ALA A 591 28.37 30.07 -26.45
CA ALA A 591 29.66 29.81 -27.08
C ALA A 591 29.60 30.03 -28.60
N LEU A 592 28.53 29.51 -29.27
CA LEU A 592 28.34 29.77 -30.71
C LEU A 592 28.09 31.24 -31.03
N ALA A 593 27.30 31.96 -30.20
CA ALA A 593 27.14 33.41 -30.36
C ALA A 593 28.46 34.16 -30.22
N HIS A 594 29.32 33.76 -29.26
CA HIS A 594 30.68 34.27 -29.13
C HIS A 594 31.54 34.02 -30.38
N CYS A 595 31.52 32.82 -30.93
CA CYS A 595 32.22 32.46 -32.17
C CYS A 595 31.78 33.34 -33.35
N TYR A 596 30.47 33.46 -33.57
CA TYR A 596 29.95 34.31 -34.66
C TYR A 596 30.28 35.81 -34.48
N TYR A 597 30.27 36.30 -33.21
CA TYR A 597 30.56 37.71 -32.93
C TYR A 597 32.03 38.06 -33.22
N ASN A 598 32.94 37.16 -32.90
CA ASN A 598 34.39 37.40 -33.03
C ASN A 598 35.01 36.82 -34.28
N GLY A 599 34.38 35.88 -34.98
CA GLY A 599 34.89 35.15 -36.11
C GLY A 599 35.81 33.99 -35.70
N ILE A 600 35.55 33.29 -34.62
CA ILE A 600 36.36 32.19 -34.09
C ILE A 600 35.95 30.89 -34.80
N GLY A 601 36.82 30.38 -35.66
CA GLY A 601 36.59 29.16 -36.43
C GLY A 601 35.40 29.22 -37.41
N VAL A 602 34.85 30.40 -37.61
CA VAL A 602 33.70 30.65 -38.53
C VAL A 602 33.78 32.11 -39.01
N GLU A 603 33.18 32.38 -40.15
CA GLU A 603 33.07 33.75 -40.65
C GLU A 603 32.34 34.66 -39.65
N LYS A 604 32.91 35.85 -39.41
CA LYS A 604 32.39 36.83 -38.48
C LYS A 604 30.99 37.29 -38.90
N ASN A 605 29.99 37.07 -38.02
CA ASN A 605 28.61 37.45 -38.28
C ASN A 605 27.97 38.01 -37.00
N GLN A 606 28.14 39.29 -36.77
CA GLN A 606 27.61 39.96 -35.56
C GLN A 606 26.08 39.92 -35.53
N ALA A 607 25.39 40.05 -36.65
CA ALA A 607 23.94 40.04 -36.71
C ALA A 607 23.40 38.70 -36.23
N LYS A 608 24.02 37.59 -36.68
CA LYS A 608 23.66 36.22 -36.23
C LYS A 608 23.91 36.02 -34.73
N ALA A 609 25.06 36.52 -34.22
CA ALA A 609 25.38 36.46 -32.81
C ALA A 609 24.32 37.17 -31.95
N LEU A 610 23.95 38.41 -32.29
CA LEU A 610 22.95 39.22 -31.58
C LEU A 610 21.58 38.55 -31.63
N SER A 611 21.20 37.98 -32.80
CA SER A 611 19.94 37.21 -32.96
C SER A 611 19.86 36.02 -32.01
N ILE A 612 20.95 35.22 -31.89
CA ILE A 612 21.02 34.07 -30.98
C ILE A 612 20.81 34.53 -29.52
N VAL A 613 21.50 35.59 -29.10
CA VAL A 613 21.39 36.08 -27.73
C VAL A 613 20.00 36.63 -27.40
N LYS A 614 19.40 37.41 -28.33
CA LYS A 614 18.02 37.90 -28.18
C LYS A 614 17.02 36.72 -28.05
N LYS A 615 17.10 35.74 -28.95
CA LYS A 615 16.21 34.57 -28.95
C LYS A 615 16.28 33.80 -27.65
N ILE A 616 17.47 33.57 -27.10
CA ILE A 616 17.62 32.87 -25.83
C ILE A 616 17.06 33.71 -24.67
N ALA A 617 17.32 35.04 -24.67
CA ALA A 617 16.83 35.94 -23.65
C ALA A 617 15.28 36.08 -23.60
N GLU A 618 14.59 35.70 -24.69
CA GLU A 618 13.13 35.65 -24.80
C GLU A 618 12.54 34.34 -24.27
N THR A 619 13.34 33.27 -24.16
CA THR A 619 12.86 31.98 -23.66
C THR A 619 12.42 32.11 -22.20
N ARG A 620 11.21 31.62 -21.89
CA ARG A 620 10.70 31.58 -20.50
C ARG A 620 11.32 30.37 -19.76
N GLY A 621 11.88 30.59 -18.58
CA GLY A 621 12.39 29.51 -17.71
C GLY A 621 13.61 29.94 -16.89
N ARG A 622 14.02 29.05 -15.96
CA ARG A 622 15.29 29.23 -15.23
C ARG A 622 16.44 28.65 -16.07
N PHE A 623 17.49 29.42 -16.26
CA PHE A 623 18.72 28.96 -16.90
C PHE A 623 19.63 28.31 -15.86
N SER A 624 20.28 27.23 -16.25
CA SER A 624 21.24 26.53 -15.38
C SER A 624 22.52 27.30 -15.12
N HIS A 625 22.87 28.25 -16.00
CA HIS A 625 24.12 29.05 -15.94
C HIS A 625 23.89 30.51 -16.31
N SER A 626 24.76 31.39 -15.77
CA SER A 626 24.68 32.84 -15.95
C SER A 626 25.25 33.37 -17.31
N HIS A 627 25.76 32.50 -18.17
CA HIS A 627 26.44 32.90 -19.40
C HIS A 627 25.64 33.83 -20.33
N ILE A 628 24.34 33.50 -20.50
CA ILE A 628 23.47 34.37 -21.32
C ILE A 628 23.18 35.70 -20.64
N ALA A 629 23.01 35.73 -19.33
CA ALA A 629 22.82 36.97 -18.58
C ALA A 629 24.05 37.86 -18.68
N LEU A 630 25.24 37.26 -18.62
CA LEU A 630 26.54 37.99 -18.79
C LEU A 630 26.65 38.53 -20.22
N LEU A 631 26.43 37.73 -21.24
CA LEU A 631 26.54 38.12 -22.65
C LEU A 631 25.50 39.18 -23.04
N TYR A 632 24.24 39.01 -22.62
CA TYR A 632 23.19 40.00 -22.84
C TYR A 632 23.54 41.34 -22.13
N SER A 633 24.09 41.27 -20.91
CA SER A 633 24.49 42.42 -20.15
C SER A 633 25.64 43.20 -20.81
N TYR A 634 26.59 42.51 -21.43
CA TYR A 634 27.64 43.16 -22.22
C TYR A 634 27.05 44.00 -23.34
N PHE A 635 26.10 43.44 -24.14
CA PHE A 635 25.46 44.20 -25.22
C PHE A 635 24.62 45.36 -24.69
N ALA A 636 23.86 45.16 -23.61
CA ALA A 636 23.10 46.22 -22.98
C ALA A 636 23.94 47.36 -22.37
N LEU A 637 25.04 47.02 -21.73
CA LEU A 637 25.99 48.00 -21.15
C LEU A 637 26.72 48.82 -22.21
N ASN A 638 26.92 48.27 -23.41
CA ASN A 638 27.54 48.94 -24.56
C ASN A 638 26.51 49.55 -25.53
N ASN A 639 25.25 49.67 -25.11
CA ASN A 639 24.16 50.31 -25.84
C ASN A 639 23.86 49.71 -27.23
N PHE A 640 24.00 48.40 -27.38
CA PHE A 640 23.57 47.73 -28.61
C PHE A 640 22.06 47.81 -28.80
N GLU A 641 21.63 48.04 -30.05
CA GLU A 641 20.23 48.16 -30.37
C GLU A 641 19.42 46.86 -30.05
N GLY A 642 18.29 47.02 -29.37
CA GLY A 642 17.45 45.91 -28.95
C GLY A 642 17.92 45.22 -27.66
N PHE A 643 18.93 45.72 -26.96
CA PHE A 643 19.38 45.27 -25.64
C PHE A 643 19.11 46.35 -24.59
N ASN A 644 18.55 45.96 -23.44
CA ASN A 644 18.23 46.90 -22.38
C ASN A 644 18.69 46.41 -21.00
N LEU A 645 19.04 47.37 -20.14
CA LEU A 645 19.60 47.09 -18.81
C LEU A 645 18.62 46.43 -17.86
N LYS A 646 17.30 46.71 -17.98
CA LYS A 646 16.27 46.10 -17.13
C LYS A 646 16.10 44.58 -17.46
N LYS A 647 16.07 44.25 -18.76
CA LYS A 647 16.05 42.86 -19.20
C LYS A 647 17.32 42.11 -18.82
N ALA A 648 18.50 42.74 -18.98
CA ALA A 648 19.76 42.19 -18.52
C ALA A 648 19.71 41.80 -17.03
N LEU A 649 19.18 42.69 -16.19
CA LEU A 649 19.02 42.42 -14.76
C LEU A 649 17.99 41.30 -14.50
N SER A 650 16.89 41.26 -15.25
CA SER A 650 15.88 40.19 -15.09
C SER A 650 16.40 38.80 -15.46
N LEU A 651 17.38 38.72 -16.38
CA LEU A 651 18.00 37.44 -16.74
C LEU A 651 18.86 36.87 -15.61
N PHE A 652 19.52 37.70 -14.80
CA PHE A 652 20.19 37.20 -13.59
C PHE A 652 19.25 36.68 -12.54
N ASN A 653 18.04 37.24 -12.43
CA ASN A 653 17.01 36.69 -11.51
C ASN A 653 16.40 35.34 -11.98
N GLN A 654 16.57 35.00 -13.26
CA GLN A 654 16.17 33.71 -13.83
C GLN A 654 17.29 32.66 -13.73
N THR A 655 18.50 33.05 -13.38
CA THR A 655 19.61 32.13 -13.09
C THR A 655 19.63 31.81 -11.60
N LEU A 656 20.09 30.61 -11.23
CA LEU A 656 20.38 30.33 -9.84
C LEU A 656 21.49 31.33 -9.38
N PRO A 657 21.28 32.04 -8.26
CA PRO A 657 22.24 33.07 -7.83
C PRO A 657 23.51 32.44 -7.30
N HIS A 658 24.45 32.11 -8.18
CA HIS A 658 25.81 31.78 -7.79
C HIS A 658 26.61 33.09 -7.61
N TYR A 659 26.40 33.77 -6.49
CA TYR A 659 27.21 34.92 -6.09
C TYR A 659 28.71 34.56 -5.81
N SER A 660 29.07 33.27 -5.94
CA SER A 660 30.46 32.82 -5.96
C SER A 660 31.18 33.15 -7.27
N ASP A 661 30.46 33.46 -8.34
CA ASP A 661 31.07 33.87 -9.61
C ASP A 661 31.29 35.40 -9.60
N LEU A 662 32.55 35.78 -9.45
CA LEU A 662 33.00 37.21 -9.40
C LEU A 662 32.57 37.97 -10.65
N SER A 663 32.51 37.31 -11.82
CA SER A 663 32.06 37.90 -13.08
C SER A 663 30.58 38.34 -13.03
N VAL A 664 29.76 37.55 -12.38
CA VAL A 664 28.33 37.85 -12.14
C VAL A 664 28.21 39.07 -11.21
N VAL A 665 28.92 39.05 -10.08
CA VAL A 665 28.91 40.15 -9.09
C VAL A 665 29.36 41.46 -9.70
N MET A 666 30.47 41.44 -10.44
CA MET A 666 31.00 42.62 -11.12
C MET A 666 30.04 43.15 -12.20
N THR A 667 29.41 42.28 -12.95
CA THR A 667 28.43 42.67 -13.98
C THR A 667 27.19 43.27 -13.37
N LEU A 668 26.64 42.65 -12.31
CA LEU A 668 25.48 43.18 -11.56
C LEU A 668 25.80 44.55 -10.95
N LYS A 669 27.01 44.73 -10.39
CA LYS A 669 27.48 46.05 -9.88
C LYS A 669 27.44 47.11 -10.96
N ARG A 670 27.94 46.81 -12.19
CA ARG A 670 27.90 47.73 -13.34
C ARG A 670 26.47 48.03 -13.78
N LEU A 671 25.58 47.01 -13.87
CA LEU A 671 24.18 47.18 -14.22
C LEU A 671 23.45 48.07 -13.23
N TYR A 672 23.62 47.82 -11.92
CA TYR A 672 23.00 48.63 -10.87
C TYR A 672 23.50 50.06 -10.88
N LYS A 673 24.81 50.27 -11.12
CA LYS A 673 25.39 51.61 -11.26
C LYS A 673 24.77 52.37 -12.45
N LYS A 674 24.66 51.75 -13.62
CA LYS A 674 24.02 52.32 -14.83
C LYS A 674 22.53 52.61 -14.64
N LEU A 675 21.85 51.82 -13.82
CA LEU A 675 20.43 51.99 -13.49
C LEU A 675 20.15 52.96 -12.33
N GLY A 676 21.20 53.57 -11.75
CA GLY A 676 21.10 54.55 -10.63
C GLY A 676 20.70 53.87 -9.29
N ARG A 677 20.77 52.54 -9.16
CA ARG A 677 20.39 51.79 -7.98
C ARG A 677 21.49 51.71 -6.94
N ASN A 678 21.83 52.82 -6.31
CA ASN A 678 22.99 52.96 -5.41
C ASN A 678 22.97 52.01 -4.20
N LYS A 679 21.77 51.68 -3.67
CA LYS A 679 21.62 50.74 -2.55
C LYS A 679 22.09 49.33 -2.97
N ASP A 680 21.74 48.90 -4.15
CA ASP A 680 22.12 47.61 -4.70
C ASP A 680 23.62 47.59 -5.09
N VAL A 681 24.17 48.71 -5.54
CA VAL A 681 25.63 48.83 -5.77
C VAL A 681 26.38 48.59 -4.48
N LYS A 682 25.97 49.20 -3.35
CA LYS A 682 26.60 48.98 -2.04
C LYS A 682 26.52 47.51 -1.60
N ARG A 683 25.38 46.87 -1.84
CA ARG A 683 25.19 45.43 -1.58
C ARG A 683 26.15 44.57 -2.42
N MET A 684 26.29 44.86 -3.71
CA MET A 684 27.22 44.12 -4.58
C MET A 684 28.71 44.35 -4.18
N ILE A 685 29.09 45.52 -3.72
CA ILE A 685 30.44 45.78 -3.18
C ILE A 685 30.70 44.88 -1.95
N LYS A 686 29.69 44.72 -1.07
CA LYS A 686 29.85 43.86 0.11
C LYS A 686 29.98 42.38 -0.31
N ILE A 687 29.15 41.91 -1.23
CA ILE A 687 29.25 40.56 -1.77
C ILE A 687 30.58 40.31 -2.49
N GLU A 688 31.04 41.30 -3.28
CA GLU A 688 32.36 41.25 -3.93
C GLU A 688 33.48 41.06 -2.91
N ALA A 689 33.46 41.86 -1.83
CA ALA A 689 34.44 41.77 -0.75
C ALA A 689 34.37 40.42 -0.01
N GLU A 690 33.16 39.91 0.25
CA GLU A 690 32.95 38.59 0.86
C GLU A 690 33.40 37.47 -0.07
N THR A 691 33.11 37.54 -1.37
CA THR A 691 33.59 36.59 -2.38
C THR A 691 35.11 36.59 -2.47
N LEU A 692 35.73 37.77 -2.50
CA LEU A 692 37.17 37.91 -2.48
C LEU A 692 37.80 37.38 -1.18
N LYS A 693 37.15 37.58 -0.04
CA LYS A 693 37.61 37.05 1.26
C LYS A 693 37.49 35.53 1.31
N ARG A 694 36.44 34.97 0.71
CA ARG A 694 36.25 33.50 0.59
C ARG A 694 37.31 32.86 -0.28
N THR A 695 37.78 33.51 -1.33
CA THR A 695 38.87 33.03 -2.19
C THR A 695 40.24 33.03 -1.49
N GLY A 696 40.30 33.54 -0.23
CA GLY A 696 41.48 33.52 0.62
C GLY A 696 42.68 34.32 0.07
N GLU A 697 43.71 34.47 0.87
CA GLU A 697 44.99 35.08 0.47
C GLU A 697 45.71 34.36 -0.69
N PHE A 698 45.08 33.33 -1.24
CA PHE A 698 45.65 32.36 -2.17
C PHE A 698 46.01 32.93 -3.54
N ASN A 699 45.56 34.11 -3.94
CA ASN A 699 46.10 34.71 -5.17
C ASN A 699 45.58 36.12 -5.46
N LEU A 700 45.97 37.09 -4.69
CA LEU A 700 45.88 38.49 -5.14
C LEU A 700 46.56 38.69 -6.52
N ASN A 701 47.63 37.94 -6.81
CA ASN A 701 48.27 37.92 -8.13
C ASN A 701 47.44 37.17 -9.17
N TYR A 702 46.79 36.09 -8.82
CA TYR A 702 45.84 35.36 -9.70
C TYR A 702 44.61 36.23 -9.97
N LEU A 703 44.02 36.83 -8.96
CA LEU A 703 42.89 37.76 -9.11
C LEU A 703 43.27 39.01 -9.93
N ARG A 704 44.46 39.56 -9.72
CA ARG A 704 44.99 40.67 -10.54
C ARG A 704 45.22 40.19 -11.99
N ASN A 705 45.78 39.02 -12.19
CA ASN A 705 45.97 38.41 -13.50
C ASN A 705 44.63 37.97 -14.11
N TYR A 706 43.70 37.43 -13.33
CA TYR A 706 42.33 37.09 -13.78
C TYR A 706 41.57 38.36 -14.18
N ILE A 707 41.62 39.44 -13.41
CA ILE A 707 41.01 40.72 -13.76
C ILE A 707 41.73 41.37 -14.96
N LYS A 708 43.04 41.25 -15.06
CA LYS A 708 43.84 41.74 -16.18
C LYS A 708 43.63 40.88 -17.43
N ASN A 709 43.60 39.57 -17.27
CA ASN A 709 43.35 38.62 -18.33
C ASN A 709 41.85 38.56 -18.71
N PHE A 710 40.93 38.82 -17.76
CA PHE A 710 39.51 38.95 -18.04
C PHE A 710 39.21 40.07 -19.06
N LYS A 711 40.00 41.13 -19.07
CA LYS A 711 39.96 42.14 -20.15
C LYS A 711 40.55 41.65 -21.48
N ASN A 712 41.49 40.71 -21.45
CA ASN A 712 42.23 40.21 -22.62
C ASN A 712 41.67 38.85 -23.13
N PHE A 713 41.12 38.00 -22.24
CA PHE A 713 40.55 36.68 -22.60
C PHE A 713 39.11 36.75 -23.07
N TYR A 714 38.42 37.82 -22.73
CA TYR A 714 37.07 38.09 -23.20
C TYR A 714 37.00 39.53 -23.67
N PRO A 715 37.24 39.80 -24.94
CA PRO A 715 36.85 41.09 -25.54
C PRO A 715 35.33 41.27 -25.43
N ILE A 716 34.59 40.22 -25.21
CA ILE A 716 33.27 40.17 -24.56
C ILE A 716 33.49 39.63 -23.14
N PRO A 717 33.14 40.32 -22.05
CA PRO A 717 33.29 39.81 -20.68
C PRO A 717 32.35 38.66 -20.45
N PHE A 718 32.88 37.46 -20.61
CA PHE A 718 32.25 36.22 -20.16
C PHE A 718 32.65 35.91 -18.75
#